data_1532c642803704a0be80ef6aacbe0e61
#
_entry.id   1532c642803704a0be80ef6aacbe0e61
#
_cell.length_a   1.000
_cell.length_b   1.000
_cell.length_c   1.000
_cell.angle_alpha   90.00
_cell.angle_beta   90.00
_cell.angle_gamma   90.00
#
_symmetry.space_group_name_H-M   'P 1'
#
loop_
_entity.id
_entity.type
_entity.pdbx_description
1 polymer ?
#
loop_
_entity_poly.entity_id
_entity_poly.type
_entity_poly.pdbx_seq_one_letter_code
_entity_poly.pdbx_strand_id
1 'polypeptide(L)'
;MGLQFAGARAVSAVSTWGLKNVFRRPAANFPGKIALYVDPRLIADLAPKLEQGSVCVVGTNGKTTVTNLLADALELAGQRVVCNRTGANLDSGVATSLLHAGPSDWGVFECDELWLAKILPQLQATYVVLLNLFRDQLDRVGEIDRIQDSIVGALEKSPGTVLVYNADDPLCVRIAERAANPSIAFGVDENLGLPQNSVADAQMCQRCSSMLEYDYRQYGQLGSFSCPTCGFARPALDFAATGVKLGLSGLSFDVRRHGEGAAAGSIAAPYTGAYMVYNLLATAAAAGLAGCPLPSLQKAIDAFDPQNGRLQTFDIAGRRVLLNLAKNPTGFNQNLKIVAQDAGDKVVAFFVNDKEGDGRDVSWLWDIDFEELADDPAKLTVFAGGLRANDMQVRLKYAGIESQVVADAEDLLSRIASRPAKENAYLIANYTALPPVHEVLTNVSQVQQSQREEPSRSRSACHAAERTSVREGKHESAEIGCEGSSQRRAVPSAGKPTELVIAHLFPDLLNLYGDGGNVRILEQRLRWRGIPVEVKRVNHGQAIDLSGVDLVMLGGGPDREQRLASAELMNMREQLHAYVEDGGVLLAICGGYQILGHEWLLGDEVVQGLGIVDMTTERAAGGSGDRLIDNIVLTSPLAKRPVVGYENHAGRTHLGAGVEPFGAVASSTGHGNNDADKQDGVRYKNVVGTYLHGPLLAKNPEVADDLLARALQRFTSRTGQPAIELAPLDDAVEQDANDAMVKKLGVHR
;
A
#
# COMPACT_ATOMS: atom_id res chain seq x y z
N MET A 1 -19.43 -14.09 -38.96
CA MET A 1 -19.72 -13.06 -37.97
C MET A 1 -21.24 -12.90 -37.86
N GLY A 2 -21.82 -13.13 -36.70
CA GLY A 2 -23.28 -13.21 -36.50
C GLY A 2 -23.93 -11.83 -36.36
N LEU A 3 -25.28 -11.80 -36.35
CA LEU A 3 -26.06 -10.58 -36.12
C LEU A 3 -25.73 -9.89 -34.78
N GLN A 4 -25.40 -10.66 -33.75
CA GLN A 4 -24.98 -10.13 -32.44
C GLN A 4 -23.70 -9.31 -32.54
N PHE A 5 -22.68 -9.80 -33.24
CA PHE A 5 -21.41 -9.09 -33.49
C PHE A 5 -21.64 -7.76 -34.26
N ALA A 6 -22.48 -7.78 -35.29
CA ALA A 6 -22.81 -6.55 -36.03
C ALA A 6 -23.55 -5.55 -35.14
N GLY A 7 -24.48 -6.03 -34.30
CA GLY A 7 -25.18 -5.22 -33.31
C GLY A 7 -24.25 -4.61 -32.26
N ALA A 8 -23.35 -5.42 -31.69
CA ALA A 8 -22.35 -4.95 -30.72
C ALA A 8 -21.45 -3.83 -31.28
N ARG A 9 -20.99 -3.97 -32.52
CA ARG A 9 -20.20 -2.92 -33.20
C ARG A 9 -21.00 -1.63 -33.41
N ALA A 10 -22.24 -1.72 -33.86
CA ALA A 10 -23.09 -0.57 -34.09
C ALA A 10 -23.37 0.20 -32.78
N VAL A 11 -23.73 -0.51 -31.71
CA VAL A 11 -24.00 0.09 -30.40
C VAL A 11 -22.73 0.73 -29.80
N SER A 12 -21.57 0.08 -29.95
CA SER A 12 -20.28 0.64 -29.53
C SER A 12 -19.96 1.93 -30.29
N ALA A 13 -20.15 1.97 -31.61
CA ALA A 13 -19.89 3.16 -32.43
C ALA A 13 -20.79 4.34 -32.00
N VAL A 14 -22.09 4.09 -31.80
CA VAL A 14 -23.05 5.13 -31.37
C VAL A 14 -22.70 5.63 -29.95
N SER A 15 -22.41 4.72 -29.02
CA SER A 15 -22.05 5.11 -27.64
C SER A 15 -20.72 5.88 -27.59
N THR A 16 -19.73 5.50 -28.39
CA THR A 16 -18.45 6.23 -28.52
C THR A 16 -18.68 7.62 -29.07
N TRP A 17 -19.47 7.75 -30.10
CA TRP A 17 -19.80 9.05 -30.70
C TRP A 17 -20.54 9.95 -29.70
N GLY A 18 -21.53 9.42 -28.99
CA GLY A 18 -22.30 10.12 -27.97
C GLY A 18 -21.42 10.61 -26.81
N LEU A 19 -20.55 9.74 -26.28
CA LEU A 19 -19.63 10.11 -25.20
C LEU A 19 -18.66 11.22 -25.63
N LYS A 20 -18.04 11.10 -26.81
CA LYS A 20 -17.05 12.08 -27.28
C LYS A 20 -17.67 13.41 -27.67
N ASN A 21 -18.81 13.39 -28.41
CA ASN A 21 -19.36 14.61 -29.06
C ASN A 21 -20.47 15.30 -28.25
N VAL A 22 -21.26 14.55 -27.47
CA VAL A 22 -22.35 15.08 -26.65
C VAL A 22 -21.91 15.28 -25.19
N PHE A 23 -21.33 14.27 -24.59
CA PHE A 23 -20.97 14.29 -23.15
C PHE A 23 -19.54 14.76 -22.88
N ARG A 24 -18.69 14.91 -23.91
CA ARG A 24 -17.27 15.29 -23.81
C ARG A 24 -16.50 14.47 -22.76
N ARG A 25 -16.81 13.16 -22.68
CA ARG A 25 -16.18 12.22 -21.73
C ARG A 25 -15.34 11.17 -22.45
N PRO A 26 -14.26 10.65 -21.80
CA PRO A 26 -13.49 9.55 -22.35
C PRO A 26 -14.36 8.32 -22.60
N ALA A 27 -14.19 7.66 -23.75
CA ALA A 27 -14.93 6.46 -24.14
C ALA A 27 -14.09 5.18 -23.91
N ALA A 28 -13.47 5.05 -22.73
CA ALA A 28 -12.50 3.97 -22.46
C ALA A 28 -13.18 2.62 -22.14
N ASN A 29 -14.23 2.60 -21.31
CA ASN A 29 -14.87 1.37 -20.83
C ASN A 29 -16.32 1.22 -21.32
N PHE A 30 -17.08 2.31 -21.36
CA PHE A 30 -18.53 2.26 -21.57
C PHE A 30 -18.93 1.65 -22.92
N PRO A 31 -18.28 1.95 -24.08
CA PRO A 31 -18.64 1.33 -25.34
C PRO A 31 -18.45 -0.17 -25.35
N GLY A 32 -17.35 -0.66 -24.76
CA GLY A 32 -17.11 -2.11 -24.62
C GLY A 32 -18.09 -2.79 -23.68
N LYS A 33 -18.48 -2.13 -22.58
CA LYS A 33 -19.44 -2.68 -21.63
C LYS A 33 -20.79 -2.95 -22.29
N ILE A 34 -21.31 -2.00 -23.08
CA ILE A 34 -22.58 -2.20 -23.83
C ILE A 34 -22.40 -3.24 -24.93
N ALA A 35 -21.26 -3.22 -25.63
CA ALA A 35 -21.00 -4.19 -26.69
C ALA A 35 -20.91 -5.62 -26.15
N LEU A 36 -20.27 -5.86 -25.00
CA LEU A 36 -20.21 -7.17 -24.33
C LEU A 36 -21.56 -7.62 -23.80
N TYR A 37 -22.45 -6.70 -23.44
CA TYR A 37 -23.82 -7.05 -23.08
C TYR A 37 -24.62 -7.60 -24.28
N VAL A 38 -24.37 -7.08 -25.49
CA VAL A 38 -24.98 -7.53 -26.75
C VAL A 38 -24.33 -8.82 -27.24
N ASP A 39 -23.00 -8.88 -27.16
CA ASP A 39 -22.21 -10.03 -27.58
C ASP A 39 -21.16 -10.41 -26.53
N PRO A 40 -21.44 -11.35 -25.62
CA PRO A 40 -20.52 -11.80 -24.59
C PRO A 40 -19.23 -12.44 -25.10
N ARG A 41 -19.19 -12.87 -26.38
CA ARG A 41 -18.02 -13.49 -27.03
C ARG A 41 -17.21 -12.51 -27.87
N LEU A 42 -17.50 -11.22 -27.75
CA LEU A 42 -16.93 -10.17 -28.59
C LEU A 42 -15.40 -10.16 -28.62
N ILE A 43 -14.74 -10.40 -27.46
CA ILE A 43 -13.28 -10.47 -27.38
C ILE A 43 -12.76 -11.65 -28.22
N ALA A 44 -13.39 -12.82 -28.11
CA ALA A 44 -13.00 -14.00 -28.89
C ALA A 44 -13.19 -13.78 -30.41
N ASP A 45 -14.25 -13.08 -30.81
CA ASP A 45 -14.50 -12.77 -32.22
C ASP A 45 -13.54 -11.70 -32.79
N LEU A 46 -12.96 -10.86 -31.91
CA LEU A 46 -12.01 -9.80 -32.30
C LEU A 46 -10.55 -10.24 -32.19
N ALA A 47 -10.22 -11.18 -31.32
CA ALA A 47 -8.85 -11.68 -31.12
C ALA A 47 -8.11 -12.09 -32.42
N PRO A 48 -8.77 -12.70 -33.43
CA PRO A 48 -8.11 -13.05 -34.69
C PRO A 48 -7.60 -11.86 -35.52
N LYS A 49 -7.93 -10.61 -35.14
CA LYS A 49 -7.33 -9.42 -35.76
C LYS A 49 -5.87 -9.19 -35.38
N LEU A 50 -5.39 -9.88 -34.35
CA LEU A 50 -4.03 -9.80 -33.84
C LEU A 50 -3.19 -10.88 -34.53
N GLU A 51 -2.43 -10.46 -35.57
CA GLU A 51 -1.79 -11.41 -36.52
C GLU A 51 -0.63 -12.20 -35.89
N GLN A 52 0.12 -11.60 -34.96
CA GLN A 52 1.26 -12.26 -34.30
C GLN A 52 0.94 -12.69 -32.85
N GLY A 53 -0.05 -12.05 -32.23
CA GLY A 53 -0.48 -12.45 -30.89
C GLY A 53 -0.84 -11.29 -29.97
N SER A 54 -0.93 -11.61 -28.68
CA SER A 54 -1.23 -10.61 -27.67
C SER A 54 -0.52 -10.88 -26.35
N VAL A 55 -0.37 -9.80 -25.56
CA VAL A 55 0.22 -9.78 -24.23
C VAL A 55 -0.79 -9.19 -23.23
N CYS A 56 -1.09 -9.93 -22.17
CA CYS A 56 -1.83 -9.43 -21.02
C CYS A 56 -0.85 -9.09 -19.90
N VAL A 57 -0.83 -7.85 -19.42
CA VAL A 57 0.00 -7.40 -18.30
C VAL A 57 -0.87 -7.36 -17.05
N VAL A 58 -0.51 -8.13 -16.04
CA VAL A 58 -1.22 -8.27 -14.76
C VAL A 58 -0.29 -8.06 -13.57
N GLY A 59 -0.83 -7.73 -12.42
CA GLY A 59 -0.08 -7.53 -11.18
C GLY A 59 -0.52 -6.26 -10.44
N THR A 60 -0.25 -6.16 -9.15
CA THR A 60 -0.74 -5.06 -8.32
C THR A 60 -0.17 -3.71 -8.75
N ASN A 61 1.14 -3.63 -8.97
CA ASN A 61 1.85 -2.40 -9.32
C ASN A 61 2.59 -2.54 -10.66
N GLY A 62 2.70 -1.42 -11.40
CA GLY A 62 3.49 -1.35 -12.63
C GLY A 62 2.74 -1.62 -13.94
N LYS A 63 1.53 -2.17 -13.91
CA LYS A 63 0.73 -2.57 -15.10
C LYS A 63 0.75 -1.55 -16.23
N THR A 64 0.30 -0.33 -15.97
CA THR A 64 0.16 0.72 -16.99
C THR A 64 1.52 1.11 -17.59
N THR A 65 2.56 1.19 -16.76
CA THR A 65 3.92 1.52 -17.21
C THR A 65 4.44 0.46 -18.16
N VAL A 66 4.35 -0.82 -17.78
CA VAL A 66 4.82 -1.95 -18.60
C VAL A 66 4.00 -2.06 -19.88
N THR A 67 2.67 -1.94 -19.80
CA THR A 67 1.78 -2.01 -20.96
C THR A 67 2.10 -0.92 -22.00
N ASN A 68 2.24 0.33 -21.55
CA ASN A 68 2.50 1.44 -22.46
C ASN A 68 3.90 1.37 -23.06
N LEU A 69 4.94 1.11 -22.25
CA LEU A 69 6.31 0.96 -22.74
C LEU A 69 6.47 -0.18 -23.72
N LEU A 70 5.82 -1.33 -23.46
CA LEU A 70 5.84 -2.47 -24.38
C LEU A 70 5.16 -2.11 -25.72
N ALA A 71 4.00 -1.45 -25.66
CA ALA A 71 3.30 -1.01 -26.85
C ALA A 71 4.15 -0.03 -27.66
N ASP A 72 4.75 0.98 -27.00
CA ASP A 72 5.62 1.98 -27.67
C ASP A 72 6.87 1.32 -28.27
N ALA A 73 7.49 0.36 -27.56
CA ALA A 73 8.66 -0.36 -28.08
C ALA A 73 8.35 -1.17 -29.35
N LEU A 74 7.20 -1.87 -29.37
CA LEU A 74 6.73 -2.62 -30.53
C LEU A 74 6.38 -1.69 -31.69
N GLU A 75 5.72 -0.55 -31.44
CA GLU A 75 5.44 0.46 -32.47
C GLU A 75 6.75 1.03 -33.07
N LEU A 76 7.74 1.34 -32.24
CA LEU A 76 9.07 1.79 -32.67
C LEU A 76 9.87 0.69 -33.42
N ALA A 77 9.53 -0.57 -33.19
CA ALA A 77 10.03 -1.68 -33.98
C ALA A 77 9.29 -1.90 -35.31
N GLY A 78 8.30 -1.03 -35.63
CA GLY A 78 7.54 -1.06 -36.88
C GLY A 78 6.29 -1.95 -36.84
N GLN A 79 5.87 -2.43 -35.70
CA GLN A 79 4.67 -3.25 -35.51
C GLN A 79 3.41 -2.38 -35.37
N ARG A 80 2.27 -2.87 -35.85
CA ARG A 80 0.95 -2.26 -35.62
C ARG A 80 0.43 -2.78 -34.28
N VAL A 81 0.24 -1.91 -33.30
CA VAL A 81 -0.15 -2.29 -31.94
C VAL A 81 -1.52 -1.77 -31.58
N VAL A 82 -2.34 -2.61 -30.94
CA VAL A 82 -3.54 -2.19 -30.23
C VAL A 82 -3.33 -2.29 -28.73
N CYS A 83 -3.64 -1.20 -28.00
CA CYS A 83 -3.38 -1.11 -26.56
C CYS A 83 -4.51 -0.35 -25.84
N ASN A 84 -4.83 -0.73 -24.61
CA ASN A 84 -5.75 0.02 -23.73
C ASN A 84 -4.99 1.06 -22.86
N ARG A 85 -4.28 2.00 -23.54
CA ARG A 85 -3.30 2.97 -22.98
C ARG A 85 -3.78 3.76 -21.76
N THR A 86 -5.10 3.94 -21.60
CA THR A 86 -5.68 4.72 -20.49
C THR A 86 -5.78 3.94 -19.17
N GLY A 87 -5.32 2.69 -19.12
CA GLY A 87 -5.43 1.83 -17.95
C GLY A 87 -6.84 1.27 -17.71
N ALA A 88 -7.67 1.20 -18.76
CA ALA A 88 -8.99 0.57 -18.72
C ALA A 88 -8.82 -0.96 -18.71
N ASN A 89 -8.56 -1.55 -17.53
CA ASN A 89 -8.05 -2.91 -17.34
C ASN A 89 -9.14 -3.99 -17.14
N LEU A 90 -10.41 -3.63 -17.33
CA LEU A 90 -11.53 -4.56 -17.33
C LEU A 90 -11.76 -5.17 -18.73
N ASP A 91 -12.56 -6.23 -18.83
CA ASP A 91 -12.97 -6.82 -20.11
C ASP A 91 -13.55 -5.77 -21.08
N SER A 92 -14.32 -4.83 -20.54
CA SER A 92 -14.91 -3.72 -21.32
C SER A 92 -13.88 -2.79 -21.93
N GLY A 93 -12.74 -2.55 -21.25
CA GLY A 93 -11.64 -1.74 -21.79
C GLY A 93 -10.91 -2.47 -22.92
N VAL A 94 -10.61 -3.76 -22.73
CA VAL A 94 -10.01 -4.61 -23.77
C VAL A 94 -10.94 -4.68 -25.01
N ALA A 95 -12.23 -4.95 -24.80
CA ALA A 95 -13.22 -4.99 -25.87
C ALA A 95 -13.32 -3.65 -26.62
N THR A 96 -13.30 -2.51 -25.89
CA THR A 96 -13.31 -1.17 -26.50
C THR A 96 -12.10 -0.97 -27.41
N SER A 97 -10.90 -1.31 -26.95
CA SER A 97 -9.66 -1.17 -27.72
C SER A 97 -9.68 -2.02 -28.98
N LEU A 98 -10.08 -3.30 -28.87
CA LEU A 98 -10.21 -4.22 -30.01
C LEU A 98 -11.29 -3.79 -31.03
N LEU A 99 -12.41 -3.19 -30.58
CA LEU A 99 -13.46 -2.68 -31.46
C LEU A 99 -12.98 -1.54 -32.34
N HIS A 100 -12.16 -0.65 -31.77
CA HIS A 100 -11.63 0.51 -32.49
C HIS A 100 -10.39 0.19 -33.34
N ALA A 101 -9.76 -0.96 -33.11
CA ALA A 101 -8.56 -1.37 -33.84
C ALA A 101 -8.89 -1.94 -35.24
N GLY A 102 -8.03 -1.64 -36.20
CA GLY A 102 -7.89 -2.36 -37.47
C GLY A 102 -7.15 -3.71 -37.27
N PRO A 103 -6.77 -4.40 -38.37
CA PRO A 103 -5.80 -5.48 -38.32
C PRO A 103 -4.49 -4.99 -37.68
N SER A 104 -4.00 -5.68 -36.67
CA SER A 104 -2.84 -5.30 -35.89
C SER A 104 -1.91 -6.51 -35.74
N ASP A 105 -0.62 -6.27 -35.59
CA ASP A 105 0.37 -7.32 -35.41
C ASP A 105 0.28 -7.82 -33.96
N TRP A 106 0.26 -6.91 -32.99
CA TRP A 106 0.20 -7.22 -31.57
C TRP A 106 -0.94 -6.52 -30.84
N GLY A 107 -1.51 -7.23 -29.84
CA GLY A 107 -2.35 -6.64 -28.80
C GLY A 107 -1.58 -6.57 -27.48
N VAL A 108 -1.52 -5.40 -26.84
CA VAL A 108 -0.91 -5.22 -25.52
C VAL A 108 -1.95 -4.66 -24.56
N PHE A 109 -2.35 -5.45 -23.58
CA PHE A 109 -3.47 -5.12 -22.73
C PHE A 109 -3.10 -5.14 -21.24
N GLU A 110 -3.37 -4.03 -20.56
CA GLU A 110 -3.44 -4.00 -19.10
C GLU A 110 -4.69 -4.78 -18.67
N CYS A 111 -4.53 -5.73 -17.74
CA CYS A 111 -5.62 -6.54 -17.22
C CYS A 111 -5.63 -6.50 -15.69
N ASP A 112 -6.81 -6.32 -15.10
CA ASP A 112 -7.03 -6.52 -13.67
C ASP A 112 -6.92 -8.00 -13.32
N GLU A 113 -6.37 -8.33 -12.17
CA GLU A 113 -6.04 -9.70 -11.75
C GLU A 113 -7.27 -10.61 -11.67
N LEU A 114 -8.40 -10.10 -11.21
CA LEU A 114 -9.65 -10.86 -11.13
C LEU A 114 -10.39 -10.91 -12.47
N TRP A 115 -10.24 -9.86 -13.30
CA TRP A 115 -10.88 -9.80 -14.62
C TRP A 115 -10.12 -10.60 -15.67
N LEU A 116 -8.86 -10.98 -15.40
CA LEU A 116 -8.10 -11.89 -16.27
C LEU A 116 -8.87 -13.18 -16.54
N ALA A 117 -9.62 -13.70 -15.54
CA ALA A 117 -10.46 -14.89 -15.66
C ALA A 117 -11.56 -14.78 -16.73
N LYS A 118 -11.97 -13.56 -17.10
CA LYS A 118 -12.93 -13.29 -18.18
C LYS A 118 -12.26 -12.95 -19.50
N ILE A 119 -11.08 -12.34 -19.46
CA ILE A 119 -10.38 -11.85 -20.65
C ILE A 119 -9.58 -12.98 -21.31
N LEU A 120 -8.72 -13.66 -20.55
CA LEU A 120 -7.76 -14.62 -21.08
C LEU A 120 -8.40 -15.80 -21.80
N PRO A 121 -9.49 -16.41 -21.31
CA PRO A 121 -10.14 -17.53 -22.01
C PRO A 121 -10.72 -17.14 -23.39
N GLN A 122 -11.04 -15.87 -23.60
CA GLN A 122 -11.55 -15.38 -24.89
C GLN A 122 -10.41 -14.89 -25.82
N LEU A 123 -9.43 -14.20 -25.24
CA LEU A 123 -8.33 -13.61 -25.98
C LEU A 123 -7.29 -14.66 -26.41
N GLN A 124 -7.09 -15.72 -25.62
CA GLN A 124 -6.05 -16.75 -25.80
C GLN A 124 -4.68 -16.11 -26.03
N ALA A 125 -4.30 -15.21 -25.11
CA ALA A 125 -3.10 -14.39 -25.26
C ALA A 125 -1.83 -15.25 -25.40
N THR A 126 -0.87 -14.79 -26.22
CA THR A 126 0.44 -15.46 -26.38
C THR A 126 1.22 -15.42 -25.07
N TYR A 127 1.20 -14.26 -24.40
CA TYR A 127 1.91 -14.05 -23.14
C TYR A 127 0.99 -13.44 -22.07
N VAL A 128 1.16 -13.89 -20.84
CA VAL A 128 0.72 -13.17 -19.62
C VAL A 128 1.97 -12.74 -18.88
N VAL A 129 2.13 -11.44 -18.65
CA VAL A 129 3.23 -10.87 -17.87
C VAL A 129 2.73 -10.56 -16.47
N LEU A 130 3.17 -11.33 -15.48
CA LEU A 130 2.79 -11.23 -14.08
C LEU A 130 3.90 -10.49 -13.31
N LEU A 131 3.60 -9.24 -12.90
CA LEU A 131 4.61 -8.32 -12.37
C LEU A 131 4.89 -8.54 -10.89
N ASN A 132 3.85 -8.57 -10.07
CA ASN A 132 3.92 -8.70 -8.61
C ASN A 132 2.51 -8.81 -8.03
N LEU A 133 2.41 -9.33 -6.81
CA LEU A 133 1.16 -9.37 -6.05
C LEU A 133 1.41 -8.78 -4.66
N PHE A 134 0.76 -7.65 -4.35
CA PHE A 134 0.80 -7.00 -3.06
C PHE A 134 -0.62 -6.84 -2.52
N ARG A 135 -0.75 -6.60 -1.22
CA ARG A 135 -2.03 -6.19 -0.64
C ARG A 135 -2.48 -4.87 -1.28
N ASP A 136 -3.66 -4.88 -1.85
CA ASP A 136 -4.28 -3.71 -2.48
C ASP A 136 -5.80 -3.82 -2.35
N GLN A 137 -6.42 -2.83 -1.72
CA GLN A 137 -7.88 -2.76 -1.56
C GLN A 137 -8.50 -4.08 -1.06
N LEU A 138 -8.03 -4.57 0.11
CA LEU A 138 -8.50 -5.83 0.72
C LEU A 138 -10.03 -5.87 0.94
N ASP A 139 -10.65 -4.71 1.16
CA ASP A 139 -12.09 -4.54 1.27
C ASP A 139 -12.84 -4.90 -0.02
N ARG A 140 -12.18 -4.80 -1.17
CA ARG A 140 -12.75 -5.03 -2.50
C ARG A 140 -12.38 -6.38 -3.10
N VAL A 141 -11.15 -6.82 -2.89
CA VAL A 141 -10.57 -8.00 -3.55
C VAL A 141 -10.61 -9.23 -2.64
N GLY A 142 -10.57 -9.04 -1.32
CA GLY A 142 -10.42 -10.11 -0.36
C GLY A 142 -8.97 -10.58 -0.25
N GLU A 143 -8.77 -11.85 0.06
CA GLU A 143 -7.44 -12.41 0.32
C GLU A 143 -6.61 -12.62 -0.96
N ILE A 144 -5.30 -12.55 -0.84
CA ILE A 144 -4.34 -12.76 -1.94
C ILE A 144 -4.50 -14.15 -2.58
N ASP A 145 -4.85 -15.17 -1.80
CA ASP A 145 -5.06 -16.53 -2.29
C ASP A 145 -6.16 -16.59 -3.36
N ARG A 146 -7.23 -15.78 -3.22
CA ARG A 146 -8.29 -15.67 -4.22
C ARG A 146 -7.78 -15.08 -5.54
N ILE A 147 -6.85 -14.15 -5.48
CA ILE A 147 -6.20 -13.58 -6.68
C ILE A 147 -5.39 -14.67 -7.38
N GLN A 148 -4.58 -15.42 -6.61
CA GLN A 148 -3.79 -16.53 -7.17
C GLN A 148 -4.69 -17.57 -7.84
N ASP A 149 -5.77 -17.98 -7.19
CA ASP A 149 -6.73 -18.94 -7.75
C ASP A 149 -7.39 -18.43 -9.03
N SER A 150 -7.74 -17.16 -9.08
CA SER A 150 -8.29 -16.51 -10.27
C SER A 150 -7.34 -16.54 -11.45
N ILE A 151 -6.04 -16.22 -11.22
CA ILE A 151 -5.01 -16.21 -12.27
C ILE A 151 -4.72 -17.64 -12.75
N VAL A 152 -4.55 -18.60 -11.84
CA VAL A 152 -4.34 -20.02 -12.19
C VAL A 152 -5.53 -20.55 -13.02
N GLY A 153 -6.76 -20.32 -12.57
CA GLY A 153 -7.95 -20.76 -13.30
C GLY A 153 -8.14 -20.08 -14.66
N ALA A 154 -7.60 -18.86 -14.84
CA ALA A 154 -7.56 -18.19 -16.14
C ALA A 154 -6.54 -18.85 -17.08
N LEU A 155 -5.33 -19.16 -16.57
CA LEU A 155 -4.26 -19.83 -17.31
C LEU A 155 -4.65 -21.25 -17.75
N GLU A 156 -5.29 -22.04 -16.89
CA GLU A 156 -5.83 -23.37 -17.21
C GLU A 156 -6.78 -23.37 -18.42
N LYS A 157 -7.55 -22.27 -18.58
CA LYS A 157 -8.48 -22.09 -19.72
C LYS A 157 -7.79 -21.56 -20.99
N SER A 158 -6.49 -21.28 -20.94
CA SER A 158 -5.67 -20.82 -22.05
C SER A 158 -4.31 -21.54 -22.07
N PRO A 159 -4.29 -22.87 -22.33
CA PRO A 159 -3.10 -23.71 -22.13
C PRO A 159 -1.93 -23.39 -23.07
N GLY A 160 -2.19 -22.68 -24.17
CA GLY A 160 -1.13 -22.21 -25.09
C GLY A 160 -0.43 -20.93 -24.64
N THR A 161 -0.96 -20.24 -23.60
CA THR A 161 -0.38 -19.01 -23.08
C THR A 161 0.92 -19.29 -22.32
N VAL A 162 1.98 -18.53 -22.59
CA VAL A 162 3.23 -18.56 -21.81
C VAL A 162 3.13 -17.55 -20.67
N LEU A 163 3.38 -17.98 -19.44
CA LEU A 163 3.43 -17.12 -18.25
C LEU A 163 4.85 -16.55 -18.08
N VAL A 164 5.00 -15.22 -18.24
CA VAL A 164 6.23 -14.48 -17.93
C VAL A 164 6.05 -13.85 -16.55
N TYR A 165 6.82 -14.29 -15.55
CA TYR A 165 6.52 -13.94 -14.18
C TYR A 165 7.74 -13.46 -13.39
N ASN A 166 7.49 -12.61 -12.41
CA ASN A 166 8.51 -12.15 -11.47
C ASN A 166 8.88 -13.26 -10.49
N ALA A 167 10.07 -13.81 -10.64
CA ALA A 167 10.58 -14.90 -9.80
C ALA A 167 11.06 -14.43 -8.41
N ASP A 168 11.22 -13.12 -8.21
CA ASP A 168 11.56 -12.55 -6.90
C ASP A 168 10.33 -12.44 -5.99
N ASP A 169 9.10 -12.64 -6.53
CA ASP A 169 7.86 -12.64 -5.76
C ASP A 169 7.40 -14.08 -5.46
N PRO A 170 7.41 -14.54 -4.19
CA PRO A 170 6.96 -15.89 -3.83
C PRO A 170 5.51 -16.17 -4.25
N LEU A 171 4.65 -15.15 -4.32
CA LEU A 171 3.25 -15.29 -4.76
C LEU A 171 3.18 -15.58 -6.27
N CYS A 172 3.99 -14.90 -7.08
CA CYS A 172 4.10 -15.14 -8.52
C CYS A 172 4.71 -16.50 -8.83
N VAL A 173 5.75 -16.91 -8.08
CA VAL A 173 6.36 -18.25 -8.19
C VAL A 173 5.34 -19.34 -7.90
N ARG A 174 4.49 -19.15 -6.88
CA ARG A 174 3.45 -20.14 -6.55
C ARG A 174 2.40 -20.29 -7.65
N ILE A 175 2.04 -19.20 -8.34
CA ILE A 175 1.15 -19.28 -9.53
C ILE A 175 1.82 -20.08 -10.64
N ALA A 176 3.10 -19.80 -10.95
CA ALA A 176 3.84 -20.51 -11.99
C ALA A 176 3.97 -22.01 -11.69
N GLU A 177 4.10 -22.40 -10.43
CA GLU A 177 4.13 -23.83 -10.03
C GLU A 177 2.77 -24.53 -10.15
N ARG A 178 1.67 -23.79 -9.92
CA ARG A 178 0.31 -24.35 -9.96
C ARG A 178 -0.22 -24.41 -11.39
N ALA A 179 0.19 -23.48 -12.25
CA ALA A 179 -0.21 -23.47 -13.65
C ALA A 179 0.57 -24.50 -14.45
N ALA A 180 -0.14 -25.26 -15.31
CA ALA A 180 0.51 -26.20 -16.25
C ALA A 180 1.10 -25.52 -17.50
N ASN A 181 0.97 -24.20 -17.60
CA ASN A 181 1.42 -23.41 -18.73
C ASN A 181 2.96 -23.34 -18.81
N PRO A 182 3.56 -23.24 -19.99
CA PRO A 182 4.96 -22.88 -20.13
C PRO A 182 5.23 -21.57 -19.40
N SER A 183 6.36 -21.46 -18.71
CA SER A 183 6.66 -20.28 -17.91
C SER A 183 8.10 -19.79 -18.11
N ILE A 184 8.30 -18.48 -17.96
CA ILE A 184 9.57 -17.76 -18.11
C ILE A 184 9.75 -16.86 -16.91
N ALA A 185 10.85 -17.02 -16.18
CA ALA A 185 11.15 -16.35 -14.94
C ALA A 185 12.00 -15.09 -15.19
N PHE A 186 11.61 -13.94 -14.59
CA PHE A 186 12.48 -12.76 -14.56
C PHE A 186 12.69 -12.27 -13.14
N GLY A 187 13.82 -11.60 -12.87
CA GLY A 187 14.12 -11.04 -11.54
C GLY A 187 15.45 -10.26 -11.52
N VAL A 188 15.74 -9.64 -10.37
CA VAL A 188 17.00 -8.92 -10.12
C VAL A 188 18.01 -9.86 -9.47
N ASP A 189 19.13 -10.12 -10.15
CA ASP A 189 20.10 -11.13 -9.73
C ASP A 189 21.28 -10.55 -8.94
N GLU A 190 20.98 -9.61 -8.06
CA GLU A 190 21.93 -9.03 -7.10
C GLU A 190 21.19 -8.34 -5.93
N ASN A 191 21.88 -8.20 -4.81
CA ASN A 191 21.37 -7.44 -3.67
C ASN A 191 21.59 -5.92 -3.89
N LEU A 192 20.50 -5.14 -3.97
CA LEU A 192 20.56 -3.68 -4.15
C LEU A 192 20.88 -2.93 -2.84
N GLY A 193 20.97 -3.61 -1.70
CA GLY A 193 21.29 -3.02 -0.41
C GLY A 193 20.26 -2.01 0.09
N LEU A 194 19.00 -2.15 -0.32
CA LEU A 194 17.93 -1.21 0.05
C LEU A 194 17.46 -1.43 1.48
N PRO A 195 17.05 -0.37 2.19
CA PRO A 195 16.44 -0.50 3.50
C PRO A 195 15.22 -1.42 3.45
N GLN A 196 15.10 -2.31 4.46
CA GLN A 196 13.97 -3.23 4.55
C GLN A 196 12.71 -2.51 5.01
N ASN A 197 11.56 -2.87 4.44
CA ASN A 197 10.28 -2.37 4.91
C ASN A 197 9.84 -3.10 6.19
N SER A 198 9.12 -2.41 7.06
CA SER A 198 8.62 -2.96 8.33
C SER A 198 7.56 -4.05 8.11
N VAL A 199 6.82 -3.98 7.01
CA VAL A 199 5.76 -4.92 6.64
C VAL A 199 6.04 -5.55 5.28
N ALA A 200 5.87 -6.86 5.15
CA ALA A 200 5.90 -7.60 3.90
C ALA A 200 4.64 -8.47 3.78
N ASP A 201 4.07 -8.54 2.56
CA ASP A 201 2.79 -9.19 2.32
C ASP A 201 2.86 -10.72 2.21
N ALA A 202 4.05 -11.27 1.95
CA ALA A 202 4.29 -12.71 1.89
C ALA A 202 5.56 -13.08 2.65
N GLN A 203 5.40 -13.34 3.94
CA GLN A 203 6.50 -13.81 4.79
C GLN A 203 6.53 -15.33 4.92
N MET A 204 5.43 -15.99 4.59
CA MET A 204 5.29 -17.43 4.75
C MET A 204 5.35 -18.17 3.43
N CYS A 205 5.91 -19.38 3.49
CA CYS A 205 5.96 -20.29 2.36
C CYS A 205 4.57 -20.62 1.85
N GLN A 206 4.35 -20.42 0.56
CA GLN A 206 3.07 -20.63 -0.11
C GLN A 206 2.70 -22.13 -0.26
N ARG A 207 3.62 -23.06 0.08
CA ARG A 207 3.39 -24.51 0.06
C ARG A 207 3.10 -25.11 1.43
N CYS A 208 3.90 -24.75 2.46
CA CYS A 208 3.86 -25.44 3.76
C CYS A 208 3.65 -24.50 4.95
N SER A 209 3.46 -23.20 4.72
CA SER A 209 3.21 -22.19 5.75
C SER A 209 4.37 -21.91 6.74
N SER A 210 5.56 -22.51 6.55
CA SER A 210 6.74 -22.13 7.33
C SER A 210 7.25 -20.75 6.92
N MET A 211 7.94 -20.05 7.79
CA MET A 211 8.55 -18.76 7.46
C MET A 211 9.57 -18.92 6.32
N LEU A 212 9.56 -17.95 5.38
CA LEU A 212 10.56 -17.89 4.32
C LEU A 212 11.84 -17.26 4.85
N GLU A 213 12.98 -17.78 4.40
CA GLU A 213 14.29 -17.18 4.59
C GLU A 213 14.68 -16.42 3.31
N TYR A 214 15.39 -15.30 3.47
CA TYR A 214 15.82 -14.46 2.37
C TYR A 214 17.32 -14.26 2.43
N ASP A 215 18.01 -14.52 1.32
CA ASP A 215 19.39 -14.07 1.14
C ASP A 215 19.44 -12.54 1.07
N TYR A 216 18.47 -11.95 0.38
CA TYR A 216 18.23 -10.50 0.32
C TYR A 216 16.79 -10.20 -0.10
N ARG A 217 16.27 -9.08 0.36
CA ARG A 217 15.02 -8.48 -0.13
C ARG A 217 15.30 -7.13 -0.75
N GLN A 218 14.66 -6.83 -1.86
CA GLN A 218 14.76 -5.53 -2.50
C GLN A 218 13.74 -4.54 -1.91
N TYR A 219 12.48 -4.94 -1.91
CA TYR A 219 11.39 -4.24 -1.22
C TYR A 219 10.16 -5.15 -1.09
N GLY A 220 9.35 -4.93 -0.05
CA GLY A 220 8.22 -5.82 0.26
C GLY A 220 8.71 -7.26 0.44
N GLN A 221 8.10 -8.20 -0.30
CA GLN A 221 8.50 -9.61 -0.33
C GLN A 221 9.43 -9.96 -1.51
N LEU A 222 9.79 -9.01 -2.37
CA LEU A 222 10.59 -9.29 -3.57
C LEU A 222 12.08 -9.50 -3.21
N GLY A 223 12.64 -10.62 -3.66
CA GLY A 223 14.06 -10.93 -3.45
C GLY A 223 14.43 -12.39 -3.67
N SER A 224 15.61 -12.79 -3.20
CA SER A 224 16.04 -14.17 -3.21
C SER A 224 15.55 -14.87 -1.95
N PHE A 225 14.59 -15.77 -2.09
CA PHE A 225 13.93 -16.45 -0.99
C PHE A 225 14.04 -17.96 -1.08
N SER A 226 13.97 -18.61 0.08
CA SER A 226 13.88 -20.08 0.20
C SER A 226 13.03 -20.47 1.41
N CYS A 227 12.42 -21.65 1.35
CA CYS A 227 11.75 -22.26 2.48
C CYS A 227 12.62 -23.38 3.06
N PRO A 228 13.07 -23.26 4.31
CA PRO A 228 13.92 -24.29 4.93
C PRO A 228 13.21 -25.64 5.16
N THR A 229 11.86 -25.64 5.14
CA THR A 229 11.07 -26.84 5.44
C THR A 229 10.74 -27.66 4.19
N CYS A 230 10.32 -27.03 3.08
CA CYS A 230 9.82 -27.76 1.89
C CYS A 230 10.62 -27.53 0.63
N GLY A 231 11.65 -26.70 0.67
CA GLY A 231 12.49 -26.38 -0.49
C GLY A 231 11.82 -25.50 -1.54
N PHE A 232 10.67 -24.84 -1.23
CA PHE A 232 10.10 -23.80 -2.09
C PHE A 232 11.05 -22.62 -2.13
N ALA A 233 11.51 -22.22 -3.32
CA ALA A 233 12.53 -21.20 -3.46
C ALA A 233 12.36 -20.40 -4.76
N ARG A 234 13.05 -19.27 -4.83
CA ARG A 234 13.24 -18.51 -6.06
C ARG A 234 13.86 -19.43 -7.13
N PRO A 235 13.23 -19.59 -8.29
CA PRO A 235 13.80 -20.40 -9.38
C PRO A 235 14.95 -19.67 -10.08
N ALA A 236 15.67 -20.41 -10.93
CA ALA A 236 16.64 -19.81 -11.85
C ALA A 236 15.93 -18.82 -12.79
N LEU A 237 16.62 -17.72 -13.12
CA LEU A 237 16.06 -16.66 -13.95
C LEU A 237 16.36 -16.91 -15.42
N ASP A 238 15.33 -16.79 -16.27
CA ASP A 238 15.48 -16.73 -17.72
C ASP A 238 15.92 -15.35 -18.20
N PHE A 239 15.40 -14.28 -17.53
CA PHE A 239 15.81 -12.90 -17.71
C PHE A 239 16.23 -12.30 -16.37
N ALA A 240 17.44 -11.79 -16.29
CA ALA A 240 18.00 -11.20 -15.07
C ALA A 240 18.45 -9.75 -15.28
N ALA A 241 18.16 -8.88 -14.32
CA ALA A 241 18.83 -7.58 -14.21
C ALA A 241 20.07 -7.72 -13.32
N THR A 242 21.21 -7.21 -13.80
CA THR A 242 22.50 -7.21 -13.09
C THR A 242 23.21 -5.87 -13.28
N GLY A 243 24.16 -5.52 -12.40
CA GLY A 243 24.89 -4.25 -12.46
C GLY A 243 23.99 -3.04 -12.27
N VAL A 244 22.96 -3.17 -11.42
CA VAL A 244 21.94 -2.13 -11.20
C VAL A 244 22.54 -0.92 -10.50
N LYS A 245 22.34 0.24 -11.11
CA LYS A 245 22.71 1.54 -10.53
C LYS A 245 21.44 2.36 -10.35
N LEU A 246 21.18 2.79 -9.12
CA LEU A 246 20.04 3.62 -8.77
C LEU A 246 20.52 5.01 -8.34
N GLY A 247 19.95 6.06 -8.91
CA GLY A 247 20.23 7.44 -8.56
C GLY A 247 18.97 8.31 -8.63
N LEU A 248 19.05 9.54 -8.08
CA LEU A 248 17.93 10.51 -8.10
C LEU A 248 17.51 10.93 -9.51
N SER A 249 18.43 10.92 -10.44
CA SER A 249 18.21 11.39 -11.83
C SER A 249 18.05 10.27 -12.84
N GLY A 250 18.17 8.99 -12.42
CA GLY A 250 18.02 7.86 -13.32
C GLY A 250 18.53 6.55 -12.75
N LEU A 251 18.28 5.49 -13.50
CA LEU A 251 18.75 4.14 -13.22
C LEU A 251 19.36 3.51 -14.47
N SER A 252 20.21 2.51 -14.26
CA SER A 252 20.71 1.66 -15.36
C SER A 252 21.00 0.24 -14.87
N PHE A 253 20.90 -0.74 -15.75
CA PHE A 253 21.22 -2.14 -15.48
C PHE A 253 21.46 -2.91 -16.77
N ASP A 254 22.14 -4.06 -16.66
CA ASP A 254 22.34 -5.00 -17.76
C ASP A 254 21.24 -6.07 -17.75
N VAL A 255 20.69 -6.38 -18.91
CA VAL A 255 19.76 -7.49 -19.12
C VAL A 255 20.54 -8.72 -19.53
N ARG A 256 20.45 -9.81 -18.76
CA ARG A 256 20.99 -11.13 -19.12
C ARG A 256 19.87 -12.08 -19.47
N ARG A 257 20.08 -12.90 -20.48
CA ARG A 257 19.18 -14.00 -20.85
C ARG A 257 19.89 -15.34 -20.62
N HIS A 258 19.18 -16.28 -20.00
CA HIS A 258 19.72 -17.61 -19.73
C HIS A 258 20.12 -18.30 -21.04
N GLY A 259 21.32 -18.93 -21.07
CA GLY A 259 21.86 -19.61 -22.27
C GLY A 259 22.61 -18.68 -23.22
N GLU A 260 22.54 -17.38 -23.09
CA GLU A 260 23.35 -16.42 -23.82
C GLU A 260 24.54 -15.99 -22.93
N GLY A 261 25.77 -16.33 -23.35
CA GLY A 261 27.00 -16.14 -22.55
C GLY A 261 27.41 -14.67 -22.30
N ALA A 262 26.65 -13.70 -22.82
CA ALA A 262 26.88 -12.26 -22.66
C ALA A 262 25.57 -11.56 -22.28
N ALA A 263 25.67 -10.31 -21.74
CA ALA A 263 24.51 -9.45 -21.56
C ALA A 263 23.79 -9.25 -22.90
N ALA A 264 22.47 -9.42 -22.91
CA ALA A 264 21.66 -9.14 -24.11
C ALA A 264 21.67 -7.63 -24.44
N GLY A 265 22.09 -6.78 -23.49
CA GLY A 265 22.32 -5.35 -23.60
C GLY A 265 22.06 -4.63 -22.28
N SER A 266 22.29 -3.33 -22.28
CA SER A 266 22.08 -2.46 -21.11
C SER A 266 20.86 -1.57 -21.34
N ILE A 267 20.13 -1.29 -20.25
CA ILE A 267 19.01 -0.33 -20.19
C ILE A 267 19.43 0.82 -19.30
N ALA A 268 19.14 2.05 -19.78
CA ALA A 268 19.24 3.27 -18.98
C ALA A 268 17.92 4.02 -19.04
N ALA A 269 17.50 4.62 -17.92
CA ALA A 269 16.24 5.33 -17.85
C ALA A 269 16.36 6.57 -16.96
N PRO A 270 15.68 7.70 -17.30
CA PRO A 270 15.67 8.92 -16.50
C PRO A 270 14.66 8.82 -15.32
N TYR A 271 14.44 7.64 -14.80
CA TYR A 271 13.52 7.36 -13.70
C TYR A 271 14.30 6.82 -12.51
N THR A 272 13.71 6.92 -11.32
CA THR A 272 14.31 6.44 -10.06
C THR A 272 13.44 5.35 -9.43
N GLY A 273 14.02 4.61 -8.48
CA GLY A 273 13.33 3.61 -7.68
C GLY A 273 13.49 2.17 -8.18
N ALA A 274 13.67 1.26 -7.22
CA ALA A 274 13.90 -0.17 -7.50
C ALA A 274 12.73 -0.81 -8.27
N TYR A 275 11.50 -0.39 -8.01
CA TYR A 275 10.31 -0.91 -8.72
C TYR A 275 10.35 -0.64 -10.24
N MET A 276 11.05 0.44 -10.67
CA MET A 276 11.22 0.72 -12.10
C MET A 276 12.18 -0.26 -12.75
N VAL A 277 13.18 -0.78 -12.04
CA VAL A 277 14.05 -1.87 -12.55
C VAL A 277 13.21 -3.08 -12.92
N TYR A 278 12.30 -3.51 -12.03
CA TYR A 278 11.40 -4.63 -12.30
C TYR A 278 10.45 -4.36 -13.48
N ASN A 279 9.88 -3.15 -13.56
CA ASN A 279 8.98 -2.78 -14.67
C ASN A 279 9.72 -2.80 -16.01
N LEU A 280 10.93 -2.23 -16.06
CA LEU A 280 11.74 -2.17 -17.28
C LEU A 280 12.25 -3.56 -17.67
N LEU A 281 12.63 -4.40 -16.70
CA LEU A 281 13.05 -5.77 -16.94
C LEU A 281 11.90 -6.64 -17.48
N ALA A 282 10.71 -6.52 -16.89
CA ALA A 282 9.49 -7.20 -17.37
C ALA A 282 9.16 -6.77 -18.81
N THR A 283 9.29 -5.46 -19.09
CA THR A 283 9.09 -4.94 -20.45
C THR A 283 10.14 -5.51 -21.42
N ALA A 284 11.41 -5.57 -21.02
CA ALA A 284 12.49 -6.11 -21.83
C ALA A 284 12.29 -7.61 -22.13
N ALA A 285 11.87 -8.39 -21.14
CA ALA A 285 11.55 -9.80 -21.31
C ALA A 285 10.40 -9.99 -22.31
N ALA A 286 9.27 -9.29 -22.12
CA ALA A 286 8.12 -9.36 -23.00
C ALA A 286 8.43 -8.87 -24.43
N ALA A 287 9.16 -7.76 -24.55
CA ALA A 287 9.58 -7.19 -25.84
C ALA A 287 10.51 -8.16 -26.60
N GLY A 288 11.51 -8.74 -25.92
CA GLY A 288 12.42 -9.73 -26.49
C GLY A 288 11.70 -10.99 -26.98
N LEU A 289 10.70 -11.47 -26.20
CA LEU A 289 9.85 -12.61 -26.59
C LEU A 289 8.94 -12.29 -27.78
N ALA A 290 8.48 -11.05 -27.90
CA ALA A 290 7.70 -10.56 -29.04
C ALA A 290 8.58 -10.17 -30.25
N GLY A 291 9.89 -10.41 -30.21
CA GLY A 291 10.80 -10.12 -31.32
C GLY A 291 11.18 -8.65 -31.45
N CYS A 292 10.95 -7.81 -30.43
CA CYS A 292 11.33 -6.41 -30.42
C CYS A 292 12.82 -6.25 -30.06
N PRO A 293 13.63 -5.56 -30.90
CA PRO A 293 15.04 -5.31 -30.58
C PRO A 293 15.21 -4.39 -29.38
N LEU A 294 16.19 -4.65 -28.52
CA LEU A 294 16.49 -3.83 -27.34
C LEU A 294 16.70 -2.34 -27.65
N PRO A 295 17.33 -1.93 -28.77
CA PRO A 295 17.43 -0.52 -29.15
C PRO A 295 16.06 0.18 -29.39
N SER A 296 15.02 -0.55 -29.82
CA SER A 296 13.68 -0.01 -29.96
C SER A 296 13.04 0.23 -28.59
N LEU A 297 13.24 -0.71 -27.67
CA LEU A 297 12.83 -0.53 -26.27
C LEU A 297 13.56 0.66 -25.62
N GLN A 298 14.89 0.79 -25.82
CA GLN A 298 15.63 1.94 -25.26
C GLN A 298 15.09 3.27 -25.80
N LYS A 299 14.77 3.35 -27.10
CA LYS A 299 14.12 4.55 -27.68
C LYS A 299 12.74 4.80 -27.06
N ALA A 300 11.96 3.75 -26.79
CA ALA A 300 10.68 3.89 -26.09
C ALA A 300 10.88 4.45 -24.67
N ILE A 301 11.87 3.95 -23.93
CA ILE A 301 12.22 4.41 -22.59
C ILE A 301 12.68 5.87 -22.61
N ASP A 302 13.51 6.26 -23.57
CA ASP A 302 14.02 7.64 -23.72
C ASP A 302 12.90 8.64 -24.06
N ALA A 303 11.89 8.20 -24.83
CA ALA A 303 10.74 9.00 -25.23
C ALA A 303 9.55 8.92 -24.28
N PHE A 304 9.61 7.97 -23.32
CA PHE A 304 8.48 7.75 -22.42
C PHE A 304 8.30 8.91 -21.48
N ASP A 305 7.18 9.60 -21.62
CA ASP A 305 6.72 10.60 -20.68
C ASP A 305 5.71 9.93 -19.72
N PRO A 306 6.07 9.76 -18.43
CA PRO A 306 5.15 9.25 -17.44
C PRO A 306 3.95 10.18 -17.31
N GLN A 307 2.86 9.85 -18.01
CA GLN A 307 1.63 10.63 -17.99
C GLN A 307 0.72 10.20 -16.83
N ASN A 308 -0.30 11.01 -16.59
CA ASN A 308 -1.32 10.73 -15.58
C ASN A 308 -0.77 10.62 -14.15
N GLY A 309 0.24 11.43 -13.81
CA GLY A 309 0.76 11.55 -12.44
C GLY A 309 1.57 10.35 -11.95
N ARG A 310 2.24 9.61 -12.82
CA ARG A 310 3.16 8.52 -12.43
C ARG A 310 4.60 8.95 -12.68
N LEU A 311 5.33 9.34 -11.61
CA LEU A 311 6.67 9.96 -11.67
C LEU A 311 6.72 11.21 -12.58
N GLN A 312 5.62 11.90 -12.71
CA GLN A 312 5.52 13.06 -13.57
C GLN A 312 6.14 14.29 -12.92
N THR A 313 7.03 14.95 -13.63
CA THR A 313 7.71 16.16 -13.14
C THR A 313 7.12 17.40 -13.79
N PHE A 314 6.84 18.42 -12.97
CA PHE A 314 6.39 19.74 -13.39
C PHE A 314 7.42 20.80 -12.95
N ASP A 315 7.59 21.85 -13.74
CA ASP A 315 8.25 23.08 -13.31
C ASP A 315 7.18 24.11 -12.92
N ILE A 316 7.08 24.39 -11.63
CA ILE A 316 6.12 25.37 -11.10
C ILE A 316 6.90 26.52 -10.47
N ALA A 317 6.94 27.66 -11.14
CA ALA A 317 7.69 28.86 -10.73
C ALA A 317 9.18 28.58 -10.45
N GLY A 318 9.81 27.72 -11.26
CA GLY A 318 11.21 27.31 -11.09
C GLY A 318 11.44 26.25 -10.02
N ARG A 319 10.38 25.72 -9.39
CA ARG A 319 10.42 24.59 -8.46
C ARG A 319 10.13 23.30 -9.22
N ARG A 320 10.98 22.29 -9.00
CA ARG A 320 10.68 20.93 -9.45
C ARG A 320 9.61 20.32 -8.55
N VAL A 321 8.49 19.96 -9.15
CA VAL A 321 7.37 19.27 -8.49
C VAL A 321 7.23 17.88 -9.09
N LEU A 322 7.44 16.84 -8.30
CA LEU A 322 7.25 15.45 -8.68
C LEU A 322 5.88 14.97 -8.19
N LEU A 323 5.00 14.59 -9.10
CA LEU A 323 3.71 13.97 -8.79
C LEU A 323 3.79 12.46 -9.01
N ASN A 324 3.40 11.67 -8.01
CA ASN A 324 3.37 10.22 -8.14
C ASN A 324 2.14 9.59 -7.52
N LEU A 325 1.64 8.54 -8.18
CA LEU A 325 0.59 7.67 -7.69
C LEU A 325 1.15 6.69 -6.65
N ALA A 326 0.47 6.59 -5.49
CA ALA A 326 0.68 5.50 -4.56
C ALA A 326 -0.68 5.09 -3.95
N LYS A 327 -1.09 3.85 -4.09
CA LYS A 327 -2.41 3.36 -3.70
C LYS A 327 -2.38 2.26 -2.64
N ASN A 328 -1.19 1.83 -2.22
CA ASN A 328 -0.97 0.79 -1.22
C ASN A 328 0.33 1.06 -0.45
N PRO A 329 0.58 0.39 0.69
CA PRO A 329 1.78 0.61 1.51
C PRO A 329 3.08 0.47 0.73
N THR A 330 3.20 -0.56 -0.10
CA THR A 330 4.40 -0.82 -0.91
C THR A 330 4.70 0.35 -1.85
N GLY A 331 3.68 0.86 -2.55
CA GLY A 331 3.82 2.01 -3.44
C GLY A 331 4.22 3.28 -2.68
N PHE A 332 3.62 3.53 -1.50
CA PHE A 332 4.00 4.67 -0.65
C PHE A 332 5.44 4.54 -0.16
N ASN A 333 5.85 3.39 0.36
CA ASN A 333 7.21 3.17 0.85
C ASN A 333 8.27 3.37 -0.23
N GLN A 334 7.98 2.97 -1.49
CA GLN A 334 8.89 3.27 -2.61
C GLN A 334 8.98 4.78 -2.90
N ASN A 335 7.91 5.53 -2.76
CA ASN A 335 7.93 6.99 -2.89
C ASN A 335 8.69 7.66 -1.74
N LEU A 336 8.53 7.20 -0.50
CA LEU A 336 9.27 7.71 0.64
C LEU A 336 10.78 7.52 0.46
N LYS A 337 11.22 6.38 -0.09
CA LYS A 337 12.63 6.14 -0.42
C LYS A 337 13.17 7.12 -1.47
N ILE A 338 12.35 7.53 -2.45
CA ILE A 338 12.72 8.58 -3.41
C ILE A 338 12.87 9.94 -2.68
N VAL A 339 11.93 10.29 -1.81
CA VAL A 339 11.97 11.52 -1.02
C VAL A 339 13.17 11.56 -0.08
N ALA A 340 13.48 10.44 0.57
CA ALA A 340 14.62 10.31 1.51
C ALA A 340 15.98 10.45 0.83
N GLN A 341 16.11 10.12 -0.47
CA GLN A 341 17.34 10.34 -1.22
C GLN A 341 17.66 11.82 -1.49
N ASP A 342 16.68 12.72 -1.40
CA ASP A 342 16.90 14.15 -1.53
C ASP A 342 17.46 14.73 -0.21
N ALA A 343 18.72 15.09 -0.21
CA ALA A 343 19.41 15.64 0.97
C ALA A 343 19.08 17.13 1.25
N GLY A 344 18.37 17.81 0.32
CA GLY A 344 18.00 19.22 0.43
C GLY A 344 16.73 19.46 1.24
N ASP A 345 16.47 20.76 1.50
CA ASP A 345 15.16 21.19 2.01
C ASP A 345 14.07 20.82 0.99
N LYS A 346 12.99 20.24 1.46
CA LYS A 346 11.94 19.68 0.60
C LYS A 346 10.54 19.87 1.15
N VAL A 347 9.57 19.92 0.25
CA VAL A 347 8.15 19.89 0.55
C VAL A 347 7.60 18.52 0.19
N VAL A 348 6.82 17.92 1.06
CA VAL A 348 6.10 16.66 0.79
C VAL A 348 4.62 16.86 1.05
N ALA A 349 3.77 16.48 0.10
CA ALA A 349 2.33 16.55 0.28
C ALA A 349 1.70 15.19 -0.05
N PHE A 350 0.84 14.73 0.85
CA PHE A 350 0.11 13.48 0.72
C PHE A 350 -1.37 13.76 0.50
N PHE A 351 -1.94 13.29 -0.61
CA PHE A 351 -3.35 13.42 -0.93
C PHE A 351 -4.02 12.05 -0.90
N VAL A 352 -4.91 11.85 0.07
CA VAL A 352 -5.57 10.55 0.29
C VAL A 352 -7.08 10.71 0.31
N ASN A 353 -7.76 9.93 -0.54
CA ASN A 353 -9.20 9.78 -0.59
C ASN A 353 -9.62 8.35 -0.21
N ASP A 354 -10.92 8.15 0.03
CA ASP A 354 -11.56 6.87 0.29
C ASP A 354 -12.84 6.70 -0.56
N LYS A 355 -12.75 7.08 -1.83
CA LYS A 355 -13.82 6.85 -2.80
C LYS A 355 -13.81 5.38 -3.25
N GLU A 356 -14.85 4.96 -3.95
CA GLU A 356 -15.02 3.58 -4.42
C GLU A 356 -13.78 3.02 -5.15
N GLY A 357 -13.07 3.87 -5.90
CA GLY A 357 -11.84 3.48 -6.60
C GLY A 357 -10.60 3.33 -5.71
N ASP A 358 -10.60 3.86 -4.47
CA ASP A 358 -9.49 3.79 -3.52
C ASP A 358 -9.67 2.70 -2.47
N GLY A 359 -10.90 2.21 -2.30
CA GLY A 359 -11.32 1.45 -1.13
C GLY A 359 -11.72 2.37 0.03
N ARG A 360 -12.61 1.87 0.90
CA ARG A 360 -13.11 2.63 2.07
C ARG A 360 -12.14 2.59 3.25
N ASP A 361 -11.35 1.53 3.32
CA ASP A 361 -10.33 1.35 4.34
C ASP A 361 -9.09 2.20 4.06
N VAL A 362 -8.63 2.94 5.07
CA VAL A 362 -7.37 3.68 5.04
C VAL A 362 -6.40 3.26 6.15
N SER A 363 -6.71 2.17 6.86
CA SER A 363 -5.85 1.66 7.93
C SER A 363 -4.45 1.26 7.44
N TRP A 364 -4.33 0.90 6.17
CA TRP A 364 -3.07 0.63 5.50
C TRP A 364 -2.04 1.80 5.56
N LEU A 365 -2.47 3.02 5.88
CA LEU A 365 -1.55 4.14 6.16
C LEU A 365 -0.60 3.84 7.32
N TRP A 366 -0.96 2.93 8.22
CA TRP A 366 -0.14 2.53 9.36
C TRP A 366 0.92 1.47 9.03
N ASP A 367 0.83 0.87 7.84
CA ASP A 367 1.84 -0.03 7.27
C ASP A 367 2.90 0.72 6.44
N ILE A 368 2.82 2.06 6.36
CA ILE A 368 3.79 2.91 5.68
C ILE A 368 4.87 3.36 6.67
N ASP A 369 6.12 3.29 6.25
CA ASP A 369 7.31 3.62 7.06
C ASP A 369 7.63 5.13 7.03
N PHE A 370 6.67 5.99 7.44
CA PHE A 370 6.87 7.45 7.46
C PHE A 370 8.03 7.88 8.37
N GLU A 371 8.39 7.05 9.35
CA GLU A 371 9.51 7.27 10.26
C GLU A 371 10.83 7.46 9.52
N GLU A 372 10.98 6.88 8.31
CA GLU A 372 12.15 7.12 7.45
C GLU A 372 12.32 8.60 7.04
N LEU A 373 11.26 9.40 7.07
CA LEU A 373 11.31 10.83 6.79
C LEU A 373 11.59 11.67 8.04
N ALA A 374 11.43 11.11 9.23
CA ALA A 374 11.58 11.83 10.49
C ALA A 374 13.05 12.01 10.92
N ASP A 375 14.01 11.41 10.23
CA ASP A 375 15.43 11.46 10.57
C ASP A 375 16.03 12.87 10.42
N ASP A 376 15.50 13.72 9.52
CA ASP A 376 15.91 15.11 9.34
C ASP A 376 14.69 16.05 9.21
N PRO A 377 13.92 16.22 10.31
CA PRO A 377 12.67 17.00 10.28
C PRO A 377 12.88 18.48 9.97
N ALA A 378 14.09 19.03 10.23
CA ALA A 378 14.39 20.43 9.97
C ALA A 378 14.38 20.79 8.46
N LYS A 379 14.60 19.81 7.59
CA LYS A 379 14.57 19.96 6.12
C LYS A 379 13.23 19.58 5.50
N LEU A 380 12.25 19.22 6.31
CA LEU A 380 11.00 18.65 5.84
C LEU A 380 9.82 19.58 6.13
N THR A 381 9.03 19.91 5.11
CA THR A 381 7.74 20.58 5.28
C THR A 381 6.65 19.68 4.73
N VAL A 382 5.70 19.27 5.57
CA VAL A 382 4.72 18.25 5.21
C VAL A 382 3.30 18.79 5.21
N PHE A 383 2.55 18.40 4.18
CA PHE A 383 1.14 18.72 4.04
C PHE A 383 0.31 17.43 3.86
N ALA A 384 -0.90 17.45 4.39
CA ALA A 384 -1.91 16.43 4.20
C ALA A 384 -3.14 17.00 3.52
N GLY A 385 -3.62 16.36 2.45
CA GLY A 385 -4.78 16.78 1.68
C GLY A 385 -5.69 15.60 1.30
N GLY A 386 -6.80 15.92 0.65
CA GLY A 386 -7.81 14.95 0.26
C GLY A 386 -8.84 14.67 1.35
N LEU A 387 -9.76 13.73 1.09
CA LEU A 387 -10.87 13.41 1.98
C LEU A 387 -10.44 12.81 3.33
N ARG A 388 -9.25 12.22 3.37
CA ARG A 388 -8.68 11.56 4.55
C ARG A 388 -7.43 12.31 5.07
N ALA A 389 -7.35 13.62 4.84
CA ALA A 389 -6.25 14.47 5.30
C ALA A 389 -6.02 14.35 6.82
N ASN A 390 -7.10 14.28 7.62
CA ASN A 390 -7.00 14.17 9.07
C ASN A 390 -6.44 12.81 9.51
N ASP A 391 -6.81 11.70 8.83
CA ASP A 391 -6.22 10.38 9.11
C ASP A 391 -4.72 10.36 8.79
N MET A 392 -4.32 10.98 7.68
CA MET A 392 -2.91 11.14 7.31
C MET A 392 -2.17 11.99 8.35
N GLN A 393 -2.77 13.08 8.84
CA GLN A 393 -2.18 13.95 9.85
C GLN A 393 -1.95 13.21 11.17
N VAL A 394 -2.93 12.40 11.61
CA VAL A 394 -2.76 11.52 12.79
C VAL A 394 -1.56 10.57 12.58
N ARG A 395 -1.51 9.89 11.42
CA ARG A 395 -0.41 8.95 11.13
C ARG A 395 0.96 9.63 11.15
N LEU A 396 1.08 10.82 10.56
CA LEU A 396 2.30 11.61 10.53
C LEU A 396 2.72 12.06 11.93
N LYS A 397 1.77 12.52 12.78
CA LYS A 397 2.03 12.88 14.18
C LYS A 397 2.68 11.71 14.93
N TYR A 398 2.15 10.49 14.79
CA TYR A 398 2.72 9.29 15.43
C TYR A 398 4.03 8.82 14.79
N ALA A 399 4.39 9.31 13.62
CA ALA A 399 5.72 9.15 13.03
C ALA A 399 6.71 10.24 13.48
N GLY A 400 6.30 11.19 14.32
CA GLY A 400 7.12 12.31 14.75
C GLY A 400 7.25 13.43 13.72
N ILE A 401 6.32 13.51 12.76
CA ILE A 401 6.32 14.48 11.67
C ILE A 401 5.20 15.50 11.88
N GLU A 402 5.57 16.77 12.02
CA GLU A 402 4.59 17.87 11.99
C GLU A 402 4.05 18.06 10.58
N SER A 403 2.75 18.26 10.45
CA SER A 403 2.10 18.45 9.15
C SER A 403 0.95 19.44 9.22
N GLN A 404 0.62 20.04 8.09
CA GLN A 404 -0.47 20.99 7.93
C GLN A 404 -1.52 20.42 6.95
N VAL A 405 -2.80 20.60 7.26
CA VAL A 405 -3.86 20.23 6.34
C VAL A 405 -4.01 21.29 5.26
N VAL A 406 -4.15 20.85 4.00
CA VAL A 406 -4.49 21.69 2.85
C VAL A 406 -5.83 21.26 2.26
N ALA A 407 -6.59 22.25 1.76
CA ALA A 407 -7.88 21.98 1.17
C ALA A 407 -7.76 21.21 -0.15
N ASP A 408 -6.82 21.60 -0.99
CA ASP A 408 -6.55 21.03 -2.31
C ASP A 408 -5.13 21.38 -2.81
N ALA A 409 -4.85 21.08 -4.06
CA ALA A 409 -3.55 21.37 -4.67
C ALA A 409 -3.32 22.86 -4.92
N GLU A 410 -4.37 23.66 -5.12
CA GLU A 410 -4.27 25.11 -5.29
C GLU A 410 -3.86 25.78 -3.97
N ASP A 411 -4.50 25.39 -2.85
CA ASP A 411 -4.11 25.83 -1.51
C ASP A 411 -2.66 25.44 -1.19
N LEU A 412 -2.24 24.20 -1.52
CA LEU A 412 -0.85 23.77 -1.39
C LEU A 412 0.09 24.68 -2.14
N LEU A 413 -0.14 24.91 -3.44
CA LEU A 413 0.72 25.74 -4.28
C LEU A 413 0.78 27.19 -3.78
N SER A 414 -0.32 27.74 -3.28
CA SER A 414 -0.37 29.06 -2.65
C SER A 414 0.53 29.12 -1.41
N ARG A 415 0.48 28.12 -0.53
CA ARG A 415 1.29 28.08 0.70
C ARG A 415 2.78 27.94 0.45
N ILE A 416 3.15 27.17 -0.58
CA ILE A 416 4.57 26.97 -0.92
C ILE A 416 5.14 28.06 -1.84
N ALA A 417 4.31 28.94 -2.38
CA ALA A 417 4.76 30.00 -3.32
C ALA A 417 5.79 30.96 -2.71
N SER A 418 5.70 31.23 -1.39
CA SER A 418 6.63 32.09 -0.65
C SER A 418 7.95 31.40 -0.26
N ARG A 419 8.03 30.07 -0.42
CA ARG A 419 9.22 29.28 -0.06
C ARG A 419 10.28 29.32 -1.18
N PRO A 420 11.57 29.07 -0.86
CA PRO A 420 12.63 29.04 -1.87
C PRO A 420 12.33 28.09 -3.03
N ALA A 421 12.42 28.55 -4.28
CA ALA A 421 12.15 27.72 -5.46
C ALA A 421 13.10 26.53 -5.64
N LYS A 422 14.29 26.58 -4.98
CA LYS A 422 15.27 25.47 -4.97
C LYS A 422 14.80 24.22 -4.21
N GLU A 423 13.80 24.35 -3.33
CA GLU A 423 13.22 23.21 -2.62
C GLU A 423 12.39 22.37 -3.58
N ASN A 424 12.72 21.09 -3.72
CA ASN A 424 11.90 20.17 -4.47
C ASN A 424 10.55 19.94 -3.75
N ALA A 425 9.50 19.72 -4.51
CA ALA A 425 8.20 19.32 -3.98
C ALA A 425 7.82 17.92 -4.47
N TYR A 426 7.39 17.05 -3.56
CA TYR A 426 6.98 15.68 -3.81
C TYR A 426 5.50 15.55 -3.44
N LEU A 427 4.65 15.33 -4.43
CA LEU A 427 3.21 15.14 -4.24
C LEU A 427 2.88 13.68 -4.47
N ILE A 428 2.41 13.02 -3.44
CA ILE A 428 2.05 11.59 -3.48
C ILE A 428 0.54 11.50 -3.27
N ALA A 429 -0.17 10.97 -4.26
CA ALA A 429 -1.62 10.90 -4.25
C ALA A 429 -2.12 9.48 -4.51
N ASN A 430 -3.23 9.09 -3.87
CA ASN A 430 -3.87 7.83 -4.21
C ASN A 430 -4.78 7.98 -5.44
N TYR A 431 -5.42 6.88 -5.85
CA TYR A 431 -6.00 6.76 -7.19
C TYR A 431 -7.02 7.85 -7.53
N THR A 432 -7.96 8.17 -6.62
CA THR A 432 -8.98 9.20 -6.91
C THR A 432 -8.57 10.62 -6.48
N ALA A 433 -7.51 10.77 -5.68
CA ALA A 433 -6.94 12.07 -5.35
C ALA A 433 -6.00 12.58 -6.45
N LEU A 434 -5.39 11.69 -7.22
CA LEU A 434 -4.42 12.02 -8.26
C LEU A 434 -4.98 12.93 -9.38
N PRO A 435 -6.14 12.64 -10.03
CA PRO A 435 -6.62 13.43 -11.16
C PRO A 435 -6.81 14.92 -10.86
N PRO A 436 -7.47 15.34 -9.76
CA PRO A 436 -7.60 16.79 -9.47
C PRO A 436 -6.25 17.45 -9.17
N VAL A 437 -5.32 16.77 -8.48
CA VAL A 437 -3.97 17.30 -8.26
C VAL A 437 -3.21 17.47 -9.58
N HIS A 438 -3.28 16.47 -10.46
CA HIS A 438 -2.67 16.50 -11.78
C HIS A 438 -3.23 17.63 -12.66
N GLU A 439 -4.55 17.83 -12.64
CA GLU A 439 -5.21 18.90 -13.40
C GLU A 439 -4.70 20.29 -12.97
N VAL A 440 -4.62 20.55 -11.67
CA VAL A 440 -4.10 21.82 -11.12
C VAL A 440 -2.65 22.05 -11.57
N LEU A 441 -1.77 21.06 -11.42
CA LEU A 441 -0.36 21.17 -11.80
C LEU A 441 -0.20 21.41 -13.32
N THR A 442 -0.99 20.71 -14.12
CA THR A 442 -0.97 20.85 -15.60
C THR A 442 -1.40 22.25 -16.01
N ASN A 443 -2.51 22.76 -15.47
CA ASN A 443 -3.02 24.09 -15.77
C ASN A 443 -2.01 25.18 -15.39
N VAL A 444 -1.43 25.10 -14.19
CA VAL A 444 -0.44 26.09 -13.73
C VAL A 444 0.83 26.06 -14.58
N SER A 445 1.32 24.86 -14.92
CA SER A 445 2.51 24.71 -15.79
C SER A 445 2.26 25.28 -17.19
N GLN A 446 1.11 25.03 -17.80
CA GLN A 446 0.75 25.56 -19.13
C GLN A 446 0.64 27.07 -19.14
N VAL A 447 0.01 27.67 -18.12
CA VAL A 447 -0.09 29.13 -17.99
C VAL A 447 1.30 29.77 -17.90
N GLN A 448 2.21 29.18 -17.14
CA GLN A 448 3.59 29.69 -17.01
C GLN A 448 4.40 29.54 -18.30
N GLN A 449 4.22 28.43 -19.04
CA GLN A 449 4.84 28.26 -20.36
C GLN A 449 4.36 29.31 -21.36
N SER A 450 3.06 29.54 -21.43
CA SER A 450 2.47 30.56 -22.30
C SER A 450 2.96 31.98 -22.00
N GLN A 451 3.18 32.30 -20.70
CA GLN A 451 3.75 33.59 -20.26
C GLN A 451 5.25 33.72 -20.58
N ARG A 452 5.99 32.65 -20.67
CA ARG A 452 7.43 32.64 -21.07
C ARG A 452 7.59 32.75 -22.59
N GLU A 453 6.60 32.29 -23.37
CA GLU A 453 6.62 32.30 -24.84
C GLU A 453 6.07 33.60 -25.48
N GLU A 454 5.43 34.51 -24.72
CA GLU A 454 5.09 35.84 -25.23
C GLU A 454 6.37 36.64 -25.43
N PRO A 455 6.74 37.02 -26.73
CA PRO A 455 7.92 37.80 -26.96
C PRO A 455 7.73 39.19 -26.36
N SER A 456 8.75 39.63 -25.60
CA SER A 456 8.87 40.97 -25.04
C SER A 456 8.74 42.04 -26.13
N ARG A 457 7.52 42.36 -26.55
CA ARG A 457 7.21 43.60 -27.29
C ARG A 457 6.85 44.68 -26.28
N SER A 458 7.87 45.36 -25.82
CA SER A 458 7.91 46.73 -25.30
C SER A 458 8.81 46.85 -24.07
N ARG A 459 10.07 47.09 -24.33
CA ARG A 459 10.95 47.90 -23.50
C ARG A 459 12.24 48.19 -24.27
N SER A 460 12.13 49.03 -25.29
CA SER A 460 13.24 49.86 -25.76
C SER A 460 12.96 51.27 -25.27
N ALA A 461 13.79 51.70 -24.42
CA ALA A 461 14.23 53.05 -24.11
C ALA A 461 14.32 53.30 -22.60
N CYS A 462 15.56 53.29 -22.08
CA CYS A 462 16.21 54.38 -21.42
C CYS A 462 17.51 53.86 -20.74
N HIS A 463 18.59 54.28 -21.37
CA HIS A 463 19.89 54.76 -20.89
C HIS A 463 20.30 54.37 -19.46
N ALA A 464 21.45 53.69 -19.32
CA ALA A 464 22.82 54.19 -19.30
C ALA A 464 23.22 54.82 -17.95
N ALA A 465 24.39 54.34 -17.47
CA ALA A 465 25.24 54.85 -16.43
C ALA A 465 24.91 54.39 -14.99
N GLU A 466 25.70 53.56 -14.36
CA GLU A 466 26.98 53.92 -13.78
C GLU A 466 27.74 52.68 -13.30
N ARG A 467 29.02 52.65 -13.68
CA ARG A 467 30.04 51.78 -13.06
C ARG A 467 30.54 52.46 -11.78
N THR A 468 30.73 51.72 -10.73
CA THR A 468 31.89 51.87 -9.84
C THR A 468 31.95 50.67 -8.87
N SER A 469 32.96 49.92 -9.00
CA SER A 469 34.18 49.67 -8.21
C SER A 469 34.01 48.79 -6.96
N VAL A 470 34.54 47.60 -7.15
CA VAL A 470 35.44 46.78 -6.31
C VAL A 470 35.77 47.32 -4.91
N ARG A 471 35.53 46.46 -3.92
CA ARG A 471 36.48 46.27 -2.82
C ARG A 471 36.42 44.88 -2.24
N GLU A 472 37.53 44.17 -2.41
CA GLU A 472 37.93 42.98 -1.64
C GLU A 472 38.04 43.32 -0.18
N GLY A 473 37.57 42.43 0.69
CA GLY A 473 37.84 42.43 2.12
C GLY A 473 38.12 41.00 2.58
N LYS A 474 39.41 40.69 2.70
CA LYS A 474 39.89 39.54 3.45
C LYS A 474 39.63 39.77 4.93
N HIS A 475 39.10 38.77 5.61
CA HIS A 475 39.36 38.57 7.04
C HIS A 475 39.47 37.09 7.37
N GLU A 476 40.59 36.77 7.77
CA GLU A 476 41.29 35.90 8.68
C GLU A 476 40.43 35.00 9.57
N SER A 477 40.88 33.76 9.53
CA SER A 477 40.63 32.66 10.46
C SER A 477 41.09 32.99 11.89
N ALA A 478 40.28 32.70 12.87
CA ALA A 478 40.70 32.54 14.26
C ALA A 478 40.24 31.18 14.77
N GLU A 479 41.19 30.28 14.88
CA GLU A 479 41.11 29.06 15.68
C GLU A 479 41.08 29.45 17.15
N ILE A 480 40.08 29.00 17.89
CA ILE A 480 40.12 28.93 19.35
C ILE A 480 39.93 27.47 19.76
N GLY A 481 41.05 26.87 20.12
CA GLY A 481 41.09 25.62 20.84
C GLY A 481 40.59 25.81 22.27
N CYS A 482 39.74 24.92 22.74
CA CYS A 482 39.45 24.68 24.14
C CYS A 482 39.58 23.20 24.42
N GLU A 483 40.74 22.79 24.88
CA GLU A 483 40.93 21.58 25.64
C GLU A 483 40.24 21.73 27.00
N GLY A 484 39.25 20.90 27.27
CA GLY A 484 38.57 20.75 28.55
C GLY A 484 38.51 19.29 28.92
N SER A 485 39.53 18.80 29.61
CA SER A 485 39.54 17.50 30.28
C SER A 485 38.49 17.51 31.40
N SER A 486 37.35 16.82 31.23
CA SER A 486 36.46 16.49 32.33
C SER A 486 36.60 15.01 32.69
N GLN A 487 37.22 14.76 33.82
CA GLN A 487 37.21 13.50 34.52
C GLN A 487 35.79 13.01 34.72
N ARG A 488 35.44 11.90 34.08
CA ARG A 488 34.23 11.15 34.39
C ARG A 488 34.35 10.53 35.77
N ARG A 489 33.71 11.12 36.78
CA ARG A 489 33.37 10.42 38.02
C ARG A 489 32.48 9.26 37.65
N ALA A 490 32.90 8.05 38.02
CA ALA A 490 32.05 6.87 37.97
C ALA A 490 30.81 7.07 38.87
N VAL A 491 29.64 7.20 38.25
CA VAL A 491 28.35 7.09 38.93
C VAL A 491 28.11 5.58 39.20
N PRO A 492 27.69 5.20 40.42
CA PRO A 492 27.31 3.82 40.68
C PRO A 492 26.24 3.39 39.70
N SER A 493 26.31 2.17 39.17
CA SER A 493 25.32 1.56 38.29
C SER A 493 23.96 1.56 38.98
N ALA A 494 23.15 2.58 38.73
CA ALA A 494 21.73 2.49 38.98
C ALA A 494 21.19 1.35 38.09
N GLY A 495 20.48 0.40 38.67
CA GLY A 495 19.78 -0.65 37.92
C GLY A 495 18.98 -0.01 36.78
N LYS A 496 18.88 -0.70 35.62
CA LYS A 496 18.04 -0.23 34.50
C LYS A 496 16.69 0.22 35.07
N PRO A 497 16.17 1.40 34.68
CA PRO A 497 14.85 1.81 35.10
C PRO A 497 13.87 0.72 34.68
N THR A 498 12.97 0.31 35.59
CA THR A 498 11.95 -0.69 35.32
C THR A 498 10.98 -0.10 34.30
N GLU A 499 10.87 -0.72 33.13
CA GLU A 499 10.05 -0.25 32.01
C GLU A 499 8.67 -0.92 32.04
N LEU A 500 7.62 -0.21 31.58
CA LEU A 500 6.32 -0.81 31.29
C LEU A 500 6.49 -1.72 30.07
N VAL A 501 5.97 -2.93 30.11
CA VAL A 501 6.16 -3.93 29.04
C VAL A 501 4.87 -4.15 28.27
N ILE A 502 4.92 -3.85 26.96
CA ILE A 502 3.85 -4.17 26.01
C ILE A 502 4.30 -5.39 25.19
N ALA A 503 3.56 -6.48 25.23
CA ALA A 503 3.78 -7.65 24.38
C ALA A 503 2.87 -7.59 23.14
N HIS A 504 3.47 -7.52 21.95
CA HIS A 504 2.77 -7.68 20.68
C HIS A 504 2.93 -9.12 20.21
N LEU A 505 1.87 -9.91 20.33
CA LEU A 505 1.90 -11.32 19.97
C LEU A 505 1.64 -11.51 18.47
N PHE A 506 2.53 -12.24 17.84
CA PHE A 506 2.49 -12.64 16.42
C PHE A 506 2.27 -11.49 15.42
N PRO A 507 3.04 -10.36 15.52
CA PRO A 507 2.91 -9.26 14.58
C PRO A 507 3.30 -9.64 13.14
N ASP A 508 4.03 -10.72 12.95
CA ASP A 508 4.38 -11.31 11.67
C ASP A 508 3.21 -12.07 11.01
N LEU A 509 2.21 -12.49 11.80
CA LEU A 509 1.00 -13.20 11.36
C LEU A 509 -0.26 -12.33 11.47
N LEU A 510 -0.38 -11.58 12.58
CA LEU A 510 -1.58 -10.84 12.97
C LEU A 510 -1.38 -9.33 12.89
N ASN A 511 -1.18 -8.81 11.67
CA ASN A 511 -1.05 -7.38 11.39
C ASN A 511 -1.77 -7.01 10.09
N LEU A 512 -3.03 -7.42 9.98
CA LEU A 512 -3.90 -7.00 8.89
C LEU A 512 -4.49 -5.62 9.21
N TYR A 513 -4.75 -4.80 8.20
CA TYR A 513 -5.33 -3.46 8.33
C TYR A 513 -4.58 -2.51 9.29
N GLY A 514 -3.24 -2.65 9.37
CA GLY A 514 -2.41 -1.75 10.15
C GLY A 514 -2.58 -1.87 11.67
N ASP A 515 -3.04 -3.02 12.19
CA ASP A 515 -3.32 -3.24 13.61
C ASP A 515 -2.10 -3.02 14.51
N GLY A 516 -0.88 -3.24 14.00
CA GLY A 516 0.38 -2.89 14.68
C GLY A 516 0.50 -1.40 15.03
N GLY A 517 -0.29 -0.54 14.38
CA GLY A 517 -0.42 0.87 14.73
C GLY A 517 -0.96 1.09 16.14
N ASN A 518 -1.81 0.18 16.68
CA ASN A 518 -2.26 0.29 18.07
C ASN A 518 -1.09 0.23 19.05
N VAL A 519 -0.13 -0.67 18.83
CA VAL A 519 1.09 -0.76 19.66
C VAL A 519 1.92 0.52 19.54
N ARG A 520 2.10 1.03 18.32
CA ARG A 520 2.83 2.28 18.06
C ARG A 520 2.19 3.47 18.78
N ILE A 521 0.87 3.55 18.79
CA ILE A 521 0.11 4.58 19.48
C ILE A 521 0.34 4.49 20.99
N LEU A 522 0.16 3.31 21.59
CA LEU A 522 0.39 3.09 23.02
C LEU A 522 1.83 3.43 23.43
N GLU A 523 2.81 2.95 22.67
CA GLU A 523 4.22 3.24 22.90
C GLU A 523 4.51 4.74 22.84
N GLN A 524 4.04 5.41 21.79
CA GLN A 524 4.32 6.83 21.60
C GLN A 524 3.64 7.71 22.64
N ARG A 525 2.40 7.37 23.05
CA ARG A 525 1.68 8.09 24.12
C ARG A 525 2.38 7.96 25.48
N LEU A 526 3.00 6.82 25.78
CA LEU A 526 3.86 6.65 26.97
C LEU A 526 5.13 7.50 26.85
N ARG A 527 5.82 7.45 25.71
CA ARG A 527 7.04 8.22 25.47
C ARG A 527 6.82 9.73 25.56
N TRP A 528 5.71 10.25 25.03
CA TRP A 528 5.37 11.67 25.15
C TRP A 528 5.15 12.12 26.61
N ARG A 529 4.80 11.17 27.49
CA ARG A 529 4.65 11.39 28.94
C ARG A 529 5.97 11.13 29.72
N GLY A 530 7.04 10.78 29.03
CA GLY A 530 8.31 10.44 29.67
C GLY A 530 8.28 9.12 30.46
N ILE A 531 7.32 8.23 30.17
CA ILE A 531 7.18 6.93 30.82
C ILE A 531 8.00 5.90 30.01
N PRO A 532 9.03 5.25 30.65
CA PRO A 532 9.80 4.23 29.97
C PRO A 532 8.94 3.02 29.57
N VAL A 533 9.09 2.57 28.33
CA VAL A 533 8.33 1.45 27.77
C VAL A 533 9.20 0.56 26.91
N GLU A 534 9.06 -0.75 27.11
CA GLU A 534 9.62 -1.80 26.25
C GLU A 534 8.50 -2.47 25.45
N VAL A 535 8.64 -2.52 24.12
CA VAL A 535 7.74 -3.29 23.25
C VAL A 535 8.42 -4.60 22.86
N LYS A 536 7.87 -5.71 23.36
CA LYS A 536 8.30 -7.07 23.01
C LYS A 536 7.46 -7.60 21.86
N ARG A 537 8.07 -7.69 20.67
CA ARG A 537 7.46 -8.35 19.51
C ARG A 537 7.76 -9.84 19.60
N VAL A 538 6.72 -10.65 19.75
CA VAL A 538 6.80 -12.12 19.87
C VAL A 538 6.32 -12.71 18.55
N ASN A 539 7.24 -13.02 17.67
CA ASN A 539 6.95 -13.60 16.37
C ASN A 539 6.63 -15.10 16.49
N HIS A 540 6.07 -15.66 15.43
CA HIS A 540 5.83 -17.09 15.28
C HIS A 540 7.04 -17.93 15.71
N GLY A 541 6.82 -18.98 16.51
CA GLY A 541 7.86 -19.85 17.06
C GLY A 541 8.66 -19.27 18.23
N GLN A 542 8.34 -18.06 18.69
CA GLN A 542 9.00 -17.46 19.87
C GLN A 542 8.14 -17.63 21.12
N ALA A 543 8.78 -17.85 22.25
CA ALA A 543 8.13 -17.95 23.56
C ALA A 543 8.25 -16.65 24.34
N ILE A 544 7.26 -16.35 25.17
CA ILE A 544 7.26 -15.23 26.12
C ILE A 544 6.72 -15.66 27.47
N ASP A 545 7.29 -15.12 28.54
CA ASP A 545 6.72 -15.15 29.87
C ASP A 545 5.86 -13.91 30.11
N LEU A 546 4.55 -14.10 30.29
CA LEU A 546 3.58 -13.01 30.49
C LEU A 546 3.58 -12.46 31.92
N SER A 547 4.28 -13.09 32.90
CA SER A 547 4.35 -12.60 34.28
C SER A 547 4.97 -11.20 34.38
N GLY A 548 5.88 -10.87 33.45
CA GLY A 548 6.52 -9.56 33.33
C GLY A 548 5.84 -8.59 32.37
N VAL A 549 4.67 -8.91 31.82
CA VAL A 549 3.97 -8.10 30.80
C VAL A 549 2.82 -7.31 31.43
N ASP A 550 2.72 -6.04 31.05
CA ASP A 550 1.70 -5.12 31.58
C ASP A 550 0.51 -4.97 30.61
N LEU A 551 0.76 -5.07 29.30
CA LEU A 551 -0.27 -5.03 28.25
C LEU A 551 0.07 -6.02 27.14
N VAL A 552 -0.92 -6.78 26.68
CA VAL A 552 -0.84 -7.70 25.55
C VAL A 552 -1.68 -7.16 24.39
N MET A 553 -1.16 -7.21 23.17
CA MET A 553 -1.85 -6.89 21.93
C MET A 553 -1.90 -8.09 21.00
N LEU A 554 -3.13 -8.40 20.51
CA LEU A 554 -3.42 -9.36 19.45
C LEU A 554 -4.10 -8.64 18.28
N GLY A 555 -3.53 -8.69 17.09
CA GLY A 555 -4.12 -8.15 15.87
C GLY A 555 -5.03 -9.13 15.13
N GLY A 556 -5.55 -8.69 13.97
CA GLY A 556 -6.22 -9.54 12.99
C GLY A 556 -5.24 -10.01 11.91
N GLY A 557 -5.59 -11.08 11.22
CA GLY A 557 -4.79 -11.64 10.12
C GLY A 557 -5.66 -12.35 9.09
N PRO A 558 -5.10 -12.71 7.91
CA PRO A 558 -5.75 -13.60 6.96
C PRO A 558 -6.00 -14.99 7.56
N ASP A 559 -6.93 -15.76 6.99
CA ASP A 559 -7.36 -17.06 7.52
C ASP A 559 -6.20 -18.03 7.77
N ARG A 560 -5.22 -18.04 6.88
CA ARG A 560 -4.05 -18.92 6.99
C ARG A 560 -3.13 -18.54 8.16
N GLU A 561 -2.82 -17.27 8.30
CA GLU A 561 -2.01 -16.71 9.37
C GLU A 561 -2.71 -16.84 10.72
N GLN A 562 -4.02 -16.61 10.75
CA GLN A 562 -4.85 -16.84 11.95
C GLN A 562 -4.79 -18.28 12.42
N ARG A 563 -4.81 -19.28 11.51
CA ARG A 563 -4.71 -20.71 11.87
C ARG A 563 -3.40 -21.02 12.59
N LEU A 564 -2.28 -20.49 12.10
CA LEU A 564 -0.97 -20.70 12.74
C LEU A 564 -0.91 -20.01 14.10
N ALA A 565 -1.33 -18.75 14.17
CA ALA A 565 -1.37 -18.02 15.43
C ALA A 565 -2.28 -18.71 16.46
N SER A 566 -3.44 -19.26 16.01
CA SER A 566 -4.33 -20.03 16.89
C SER A 566 -3.65 -21.24 17.51
N ALA A 567 -2.91 -22.02 16.70
CA ALA A 567 -2.20 -23.19 17.20
C ALA A 567 -1.17 -22.85 18.29
N GLU A 568 -0.43 -21.73 18.11
CA GLU A 568 0.52 -21.27 19.12
C GLU A 568 -0.15 -20.67 20.35
N LEU A 569 -1.22 -19.89 20.17
CA LEU A 569 -2.00 -19.33 21.27
C LEU A 569 -2.63 -20.44 22.13
N MET A 570 -3.03 -21.56 21.53
CA MET A 570 -3.51 -22.72 22.29
C MET A 570 -2.43 -23.34 23.17
N ASN A 571 -1.15 -23.33 22.75
CA ASN A 571 -0.04 -23.75 23.61
C ASN A 571 0.19 -22.78 24.79
N MET A 572 -0.23 -21.52 24.64
CA MET A 572 -0.14 -20.47 25.67
C MET A 572 -1.44 -20.31 26.47
N ARG A 573 -2.46 -21.14 26.22
CA ARG A 573 -3.81 -20.99 26.78
C ARG A 573 -3.82 -20.79 28.29
N GLU A 574 -3.19 -21.69 29.04
CA GLU A 574 -3.16 -21.63 30.50
C GLU A 574 -2.48 -20.36 31.02
N GLN A 575 -1.40 -19.93 30.35
CA GLN A 575 -0.68 -18.71 30.69
C GLN A 575 -1.51 -17.46 30.42
N LEU A 576 -2.22 -17.43 29.29
CA LEU A 576 -3.11 -16.30 28.90
C LEU A 576 -4.31 -16.22 29.85
N HIS A 577 -4.90 -17.36 30.24
CA HIS A 577 -5.95 -17.39 31.26
C HIS A 577 -5.44 -16.84 32.57
N ALA A 578 -4.32 -17.33 33.08
CA ALA A 578 -3.72 -16.86 34.34
C ALA A 578 -3.43 -15.34 34.26
N TYR A 579 -2.90 -14.85 33.12
CA TYR A 579 -2.61 -13.45 32.88
C TYR A 579 -3.88 -12.59 32.99
N VAL A 580 -4.96 -12.97 32.30
CA VAL A 580 -6.23 -12.24 32.32
C VAL A 580 -6.90 -12.29 33.69
N GLU A 581 -6.89 -13.47 34.34
CA GLU A 581 -7.48 -13.65 35.68
C GLU A 581 -6.77 -12.80 36.75
N ASP A 582 -5.44 -12.62 36.58
CA ASP A 582 -4.60 -11.76 37.43
C ASP A 582 -4.68 -10.25 37.05
N GLY A 583 -5.66 -9.87 36.25
CA GLY A 583 -5.90 -8.48 35.87
C GLY A 583 -4.98 -7.95 34.75
N GLY A 584 -4.39 -8.82 33.96
CA GLY A 584 -3.62 -8.47 32.76
C GLY A 584 -4.46 -7.70 31.75
N VAL A 585 -3.87 -6.68 31.12
CA VAL A 585 -4.53 -5.88 30.11
C VAL A 585 -4.33 -6.51 28.74
N LEU A 586 -5.43 -6.71 27.99
CA LEU A 586 -5.37 -7.33 26.67
C LEU A 586 -6.27 -6.57 25.69
N LEU A 587 -5.69 -6.12 24.59
CA LEU A 587 -6.41 -5.58 23.43
C LEU A 587 -6.36 -6.59 22.29
N ALA A 588 -7.53 -7.00 21.78
CA ALA A 588 -7.65 -7.98 20.71
C ALA A 588 -8.51 -7.44 19.56
N ILE A 589 -8.00 -7.50 18.34
CA ILE A 589 -8.66 -6.97 17.15
C ILE A 589 -9.04 -8.11 16.20
N CYS A 590 -10.27 -8.12 15.71
CA CYS A 590 -10.80 -8.97 14.64
C CYS A 590 -10.49 -10.48 14.87
N GLY A 591 -9.57 -11.09 14.14
CA GLY A 591 -9.18 -12.50 14.35
C GLY A 591 -8.64 -12.76 15.75
N GLY A 592 -7.84 -11.85 16.31
CA GLY A 592 -7.39 -11.94 17.71
C GLY A 592 -8.55 -11.85 18.70
N TYR A 593 -9.61 -11.08 18.40
CA TYR A 593 -10.82 -11.03 19.21
C TYR A 593 -11.59 -12.35 19.14
N GLN A 594 -11.81 -12.91 17.96
CA GLN A 594 -12.53 -14.18 17.76
C GLN A 594 -11.91 -15.34 18.54
N ILE A 595 -10.60 -15.41 18.56
CA ILE A 595 -9.83 -16.48 19.24
C ILE A 595 -10.01 -16.50 20.76
N LEU A 596 -10.42 -15.37 21.36
CA LEU A 596 -10.66 -15.29 22.80
C LEU A 596 -11.88 -16.11 23.26
N GLY A 597 -12.81 -16.41 22.35
CA GLY A 597 -14.04 -17.19 22.61
C GLY A 597 -13.80 -18.68 22.73
N HIS A 598 -14.91 -19.45 22.78
CA HIS A 598 -14.88 -20.90 22.87
C HIS A 598 -14.52 -21.56 21.55
N GLU A 599 -15.16 -21.09 20.48
CA GLU A 599 -14.95 -21.57 19.11
C GLU A 599 -15.20 -20.48 18.10
N TRP A 600 -14.61 -20.59 16.93
CA TRP A 600 -14.78 -19.69 15.82
C TRP A 600 -14.60 -20.40 14.47
N LEU A 601 -15.15 -19.85 13.41
CA LEU A 601 -15.11 -20.44 12.07
C LEU A 601 -13.98 -19.82 11.25
N LEU A 602 -13.08 -20.69 10.76
CA LEU A 602 -12.02 -20.36 9.84
C LEU A 602 -12.27 -21.08 8.50
N GLY A 603 -12.66 -20.34 7.48
CA GLY A 603 -13.16 -20.97 6.26
C GLY A 603 -14.41 -21.80 6.57
N ASP A 604 -14.36 -23.12 6.35
CA ASP A 604 -15.44 -24.08 6.65
C ASP A 604 -15.13 -24.95 7.87
N GLU A 605 -14.04 -24.66 8.59
CA GLU A 605 -13.55 -25.42 9.76
C GLU A 605 -13.91 -24.71 11.05
N VAL A 606 -14.45 -25.45 12.01
CA VAL A 606 -14.62 -24.97 13.39
C VAL A 606 -13.29 -25.09 14.11
N VAL A 607 -12.73 -23.98 14.56
CA VAL A 607 -11.49 -23.91 15.30
C VAL A 607 -11.78 -23.64 16.78
N GLN A 608 -11.14 -24.38 17.67
CA GLN A 608 -11.25 -24.16 19.11
C GLN A 608 -10.52 -22.88 19.50
N GLY A 609 -11.21 -22.02 20.25
CA GLY A 609 -10.66 -20.80 20.81
C GLY A 609 -10.05 -21.00 22.20
N LEU A 610 -9.55 -19.92 22.76
CA LEU A 610 -8.92 -19.91 24.09
C LEU A 610 -9.92 -20.12 25.22
N GLY A 611 -11.20 -19.77 25.02
CA GLY A 611 -12.23 -19.83 26.07
C GLY A 611 -11.99 -18.85 27.22
N ILE A 612 -11.29 -17.75 26.98
CA ILE A 612 -11.03 -16.67 27.96
C ILE A 612 -12.31 -15.87 28.21
N VAL A 613 -13.10 -15.69 27.15
CA VAL A 613 -14.36 -14.92 27.18
C VAL A 613 -15.50 -15.85 26.77
N ASP A 614 -16.63 -15.77 27.47
CA ASP A 614 -17.84 -16.52 27.11
C ASP A 614 -18.49 -15.92 25.88
N MET A 615 -18.04 -16.38 24.72
CA MET A 615 -18.57 -15.99 23.40
C MET A 615 -18.28 -17.07 22.36
N THR A 616 -19.09 -17.07 21.29
CA THR A 616 -18.89 -17.92 20.11
C THR A 616 -18.95 -17.07 18.85
N THR A 617 -18.23 -17.51 17.81
CA THR A 617 -18.25 -16.83 16.52
C THR A 617 -18.69 -17.81 15.43
N GLU A 618 -19.80 -17.51 14.79
CA GLU A 618 -20.37 -18.29 13.69
C GLU A 618 -20.02 -17.63 12.35
N ARG A 619 -20.23 -18.39 11.28
CA ARG A 619 -20.12 -17.87 9.92
C ARG A 619 -21.48 -17.38 9.44
N ALA A 620 -21.49 -16.31 8.64
CA ALA A 620 -22.70 -15.86 7.97
C ALA A 620 -23.30 -16.96 7.06
N ALA A 621 -24.61 -17.02 6.98
CA ALA A 621 -25.34 -18.00 6.17
C ALA A 621 -24.99 -17.92 4.67
N GLY A 622 -24.54 -16.77 4.17
CA GLY A 622 -24.09 -16.51 2.80
C GLY A 622 -22.68 -16.99 2.46
N GLY A 623 -21.95 -17.59 3.40
CA GLY A 623 -20.58 -18.09 3.20
C GLY A 623 -19.50 -17.00 3.30
N SER A 624 -18.27 -17.27 2.83
CA SER A 624 -17.11 -16.37 2.97
C SER A 624 -17.23 -15.06 2.20
N GLY A 625 -18.17 -14.95 1.27
CA GLY A 625 -18.43 -13.71 0.53
C GLY A 625 -19.34 -12.72 1.27
N ASP A 626 -19.96 -13.14 2.38
CA ASP A 626 -20.88 -12.33 3.18
C ASP A 626 -20.13 -11.69 4.35
N ARG A 627 -19.36 -10.63 4.05
CA ARG A 627 -18.56 -9.89 5.02
C ARG A 627 -19.27 -8.60 5.45
N LEU A 628 -19.16 -8.26 6.72
CA LEU A 628 -19.52 -6.95 7.24
C LEU A 628 -18.36 -5.99 7.02
N ILE A 629 -18.58 -5.01 6.14
CA ILE A 629 -17.53 -4.09 5.70
C ILE A 629 -18.10 -2.68 5.69
N ASP A 630 -17.74 -1.85 6.67
CA ASP A 630 -18.09 -0.41 6.65
C ASP A 630 -17.26 0.39 7.68
N ASN A 631 -17.36 1.72 7.60
CA ASN A 631 -16.96 2.57 8.70
C ASN A 631 -18.07 2.56 9.77
N ILE A 632 -17.70 2.48 11.03
CA ILE A 632 -18.61 2.28 12.15
C ILE A 632 -18.37 3.32 13.26
N VAL A 633 -19.41 3.75 13.91
CA VAL A 633 -19.36 4.61 15.12
C VAL A 633 -20.07 3.90 16.26
N LEU A 634 -19.40 3.85 17.41
CA LEU A 634 -19.93 3.26 18.64
C LEU A 634 -20.07 4.33 19.74
N THR A 635 -21.00 4.08 20.67
CA THR A 635 -20.95 4.62 22.03
C THR A 635 -20.33 3.57 22.94
N SER A 636 -19.27 3.92 23.68
CA SER A 636 -18.56 2.99 24.57
C SER A 636 -18.39 3.61 25.95
N PRO A 637 -18.51 2.84 27.04
CA PRO A 637 -18.25 3.36 28.38
C PRO A 637 -16.76 3.68 28.64
N LEU A 638 -15.85 3.26 27.74
CA LEU A 638 -14.42 3.56 27.84
C LEU A 638 -14.05 4.92 27.25
N ALA A 639 -14.98 5.61 26.61
CA ALA A 639 -14.74 6.91 26.01
C ALA A 639 -15.96 7.82 26.16
N LYS A 640 -15.74 9.12 26.38
CA LYS A 640 -16.81 10.13 26.41
C LYS A 640 -17.20 10.54 24.99
N ARG A 641 -16.24 10.52 24.07
CA ARG A 641 -16.47 10.73 22.63
C ARG A 641 -16.94 9.46 21.97
N PRO A 642 -17.69 9.54 20.85
CA PRO A 642 -17.97 8.38 20.02
C PRO A 642 -16.69 7.68 19.58
N VAL A 643 -16.66 6.35 19.65
CA VAL A 643 -15.54 5.55 19.15
C VAL A 643 -15.76 5.28 17.69
N VAL A 644 -14.77 5.56 16.85
CA VAL A 644 -14.84 5.38 15.41
C VAL A 644 -13.84 4.32 14.95
N GLY A 645 -14.23 3.51 13.96
CA GLY A 645 -13.38 2.49 13.39
C GLY A 645 -13.86 2.01 12.03
N TYR A 646 -13.24 0.96 11.55
CA TYR A 646 -13.59 0.28 10.30
C TYR A 646 -13.74 -1.21 10.57
N GLU A 647 -14.87 -1.80 10.19
CA GLU A 647 -15.13 -3.23 10.32
C GLU A 647 -14.93 -3.96 8.98
N ASN A 648 -14.30 -5.13 9.01
CA ASN A 648 -14.16 -6.00 7.85
C ASN A 648 -13.98 -7.45 8.28
N HIS A 649 -15.10 -8.14 8.54
CA HIS A 649 -15.08 -9.51 9.03
C HIS A 649 -16.22 -10.37 8.47
N ALA A 650 -16.02 -11.67 8.39
CA ALA A 650 -17.04 -12.65 7.99
C ALA A 650 -17.71 -13.31 9.21
N GLY A 651 -17.10 -13.28 10.38
CA GLY A 651 -17.63 -13.85 11.60
C GLY A 651 -18.84 -13.10 12.14
N ARG A 652 -19.74 -13.80 12.79
CA ARG A 652 -20.88 -13.29 13.57
C ARG A 652 -20.68 -13.75 15.01
N THR A 653 -20.26 -12.81 15.89
CA THR A 653 -19.95 -13.09 17.28
C THR A 653 -21.19 -12.91 18.17
N HIS A 654 -21.43 -13.86 19.04
CA HIS A 654 -22.50 -13.87 20.01
C HIS A 654 -21.91 -13.95 21.42
N LEU A 655 -22.25 -12.96 22.24
CA LEU A 655 -21.76 -12.87 23.63
C LEU A 655 -22.60 -13.73 24.53
N GLY A 656 -21.95 -14.44 25.46
CA GLY A 656 -22.57 -15.23 26.51
C GLY A 656 -23.17 -14.38 27.63
N ALA A 657 -23.86 -15.05 28.55
CA ALA A 657 -24.53 -14.39 29.68
C ALA A 657 -23.48 -13.74 30.62
N GLY A 658 -23.67 -12.46 30.92
CA GLY A 658 -22.78 -11.73 31.85
C GLY A 658 -21.52 -11.16 31.24
N VAL A 659 -21.37 -11.22 29.91
CA VAL A 659 -20.30 -10.55 29.15
C VAL A 659 -20.85 -9.25 28.56
N GLU A 660 -20.10 -8.16 28.72
CA GLU A 660 -20.52 -6.85 28.25
C GLU A 660 -19.88 -6.52 26.88
N PRO A 661 -20.62 -5.87 25.96
CA PRO A 661 -20.03 -5.42 24.69
C PRO A 661 -19.03 -4.28 24.96
N PHE A 662 -18.09 -4.12 24.02
CA PHE A 662 -17.19 -2.95 23.99
C PHE A 662 -17.96 -1.65 23.76
N GLY A 663 -18.97 -1.68 22.89
CA GLY A 663 -19.83 -0.54 22.64
C GLY A 663 -21.10 -0.90 21.88
N ALA A 664 -22.02 0.08 21.82
CA ALA A 664 -23.24 0.00 21.02
C ALA A 664 -23.07 0.77 19.71
N VAL A 665 -23.53 0.21 18.58
CA VAL A 665 -23.45 0.83 17.26
C VAL A 665 -24.39 2.02 17.18
N ALA A 666 -23.83 3.19 16.92
CA ALA A 666 -24.53 4.46 16.82
C ALA A 666 -24.74 4.92 15.35
N SER A 667 -23.91 4.43 14.41
CA SER A 667 -24.05 4.75 12.98
C SER A 667 -25.18 3.95 12.32
N SER A 668 -25.76 4.53 11.26
CA SER A 668 -26.77 3.84 10.45
C SER A 668 -26.19 2.70 9.62
N THR A 669 -24.92 2.86 9.27
CA THR A 669 -24.11 1.86 8.57
C THR A 669 -23.40 0.92 9.50
N GLY A 670 -22.70 0.22 9.68
CA GLY A 670 -22.03 -0.57 10.70
C GLY A 670 -22.91 -1.62 11.37
N HIS A 671 -22.34 -2.74 11.67
CA HIS A 671 -23.03 -3.90 12.19
C HIS A 671 -22.51 -4.31 13.58
N GLY A 672 -21.16 -4.27 13.75
CA GLY A 672 -20.48 -4.75 14.94
C GLY A 672 -20.39 -6.27 14.99
N ASN A 673 -20.73 -6.88 16.13
CA ASN A 673 -20.53 -8.30 16.38
C ASN A 673 -21.30 -9.20 15.39
N ASN A 674 -22.51 -8.78 14.98
CA ASN A 674 -23.37 -9.56 14.09
C ASN A 674 -24.45 -8.68 13.42
N ASP A 675 -25.31 -9.29 12.62
CA ASP A 675 -26.32 -8.58 11.84
C ASP A 675 -27.50 -8.05 12.69
N ALA A 676 -27.65 -8.43 13.96
CA ALA A 676 -28.87 -8.26 14.72
C ALA A 676 -28.78 -7.34 15.93
N ASP A 677 -27.77 -7.50 16.78
CA ASP A 677 -27.78 -6.91 18.13
C ASP A 677 -27.24 -5.47 18.23
N LYS A 678 -26.65 -4.96 17.14
CA LYS A 678 -26.08 -3.60 17.11
C LYS A 678 -25.09 -3.33 18.24
N GLN A 679 -24.31 -4.30 18.60
CA GLN A 679 -23.23 -4.23 19.59
C GLN A 679 -21.92 -4.60 18.89
N ASP A 680 -20.80 -4.03 19.36
CA ASP A 680 -19.47 -4.43 18.93
C ASP A 680 -18.61 -4.82 20.10
N GLY A 681 -17.80 -5.84 19.84
CA GLY A 681 -16.71 -6.26 20.68
C GLY A 681 -17.16 -6.82 22.03
N VAL A 682 -16.22 -6.85 22.95
CA VAL A 682 -16.39 -7.41 24.30
C VAL A 682 -15.54 -6.66 25.31
N ARG A 683 -16.00 -6.61 26.54
CA ARG A 683 -15.26 -6.23 27.74
C ARG A 683 -15.36 -7.33 28.77
N TYR A 684 -14.24 -7.84 29.22
CA TYR A 684 -14.14 -8.83 30.29
C TYR A 684 -12.93 -8.52 31.15
N LYS A 685 -13.12 -8.12 32.41
CA LYS A 685 -12.04 -7.61 33.27
C LYS A 685 -11.27 -6.46 32.59
N ASN A 686 -9.97 -6.65 32.30
CA ASN A 686 -9.12 -5.73 31.56
C ASN A 686 -8.92 -6.13 30.09
N VAL A 687 -9.72 -7.07 29.59
CA VAL A 687 -9.74 -7.46 28.18
C VAL A 687 -10.69 -6.56 27.42
N VAL A 688 -10.23 -6.06 26.29
CA VAL A 688 -11.03 -5.38 25.26
C VAL A 688 -10.83 -6.12 23.94
N GLY A 689 -11.91 -6.67 23.42
CA GLY A 689 -11.93 -7.28 22.08
C GLY A 689 -12.89 -6.51 21.16
N THR A 690 -12.59 -6.36 19.87
CA THR A 690 -13.43 -5.60 18.94
C THR A 690 -13.14 -5.98 17.49
N TYR A 691 -14.10 -5.74 16.59
CA TYR A 691 -13.90 -5.83 15.15
C TYR A 691 -13.33 -4.53 14.53
N LEU A 692 -13.15 -3.47 15.30
CA LEU A 692 -12.73 -2.17 14.81
C LEU A 692 -11.24 -2.13 14.49
N HIS A 693 -10.95 -1.96 13.22
CA HIS A 693 -9.63 -1.62 12.67
C HIS A 693 -9.46 -0.10 12.51
N GLY A 694 -8.30 0.31 11.98
CA GLY A 694 -8.11 1.66 11.53
C GLY A 694 -6.83 2.40 11.89
N PRO A 695 -5.91 1.96 12.78
CA PRO A 695 -6.03 1.21 14.03
C PRO A 695 -7.07 1.83 14.98
N LEU A 696 -7.70 1.00 15.81
CA LEU A 696 -8.72 1.46 16.76
C LEU A 696 -8.28 2.73 17.51
N LEU A 697 -7.07 2.72 18.05
CA LEU A 697 -6.60 3.78 18.96
C LEU A 697 -6.25 5.10 18.28
N ALA A 698 -6.11 5.12 16.94
CA ALA A 698 -5.66 6.28 16.18
C ALA A 698 -6.58 7.50 16.32
N LYS A 699 -7.88 7.29 16.35
CA LYS A 699 -8.92 8.32 16.46
C LYS A 699 -9.69 8.26 17.78
N ASN A 700 -9.25 7.39 18.68
CA ASN A 700 -9.91 7.14 19.96
C ASN A 700 -8.91 7.24 21.13
N PRO A 701 -8.31 8.43 21.35
CA PRO A 701 -7.27 8.62 22.35
C PRO A 701 -7.73 8.32 23.78
N GLU A 702 -9.02 8.48 24.08
CA GLU A 702 -9.58 8.15 25.41
C GLU A 702 -9.53 6.64 25.68
N VAL A 703 -9.78 5.79 24.66
CA VAL A 703 -9.65 4.32 24.77
C VAL A 703 -8.19 3.93 24.95
N ALA A 704 -7.27 4.60 24.25
CA ALA A 704 -5.84 4.36 24.42
C ALA A 704 -5.38 4.68 25.85
N ASP A 705 -5.82 5.80 26.38
CA ASP A 705 -5.45 6.23 27.76
C ASP A 705 -6.11 5.36 28.83
N ASP A 706 -7.34 4.86 28.62
CA ASP A 706 -7.96 3.87 29.53
C ASP A 706 -7.13 2.58 29.61
N LEU A 707 -6.71 2.03 28.46
CA LEU A 707 -5.85 0.85 28.41
C LEU A 707 -4.50 1.10 29.09
N LEU A 708 -3.88 2.26 28.85
CA LEU A 708 -2.62 2.66 29.48
C LEU A 708 -2.75 2.85 31.00
N ALA A 709 -3.86 3.43 31.47
CA ALA A 709 -4.11 3.60 32.89
C ALA A 709 -4.19 2.24 33.61
N ARG A 710 -4.87 1.26 33.02
CA ARG A 710 -4.93 -0.13 33.54
C ARG A 710 -3.57 -0.81 33.50
N ALA A 711 -2.80 -0.63 32.40
CA ALA A 711 -1.45 -1.18 32.27
C ALA A 711 -0.50 -0.60 33.34
N LEU A 712 -0.59 0.69 33.64
CA LEU A 712 0.17 1.35 34.70
C LEU A 712 -0.21 0.85 36.10
N GLN A 713 -1.50 0.59 36.37
CA GLN A 713 -1.93 -0.03 37.62
C GLN A 713 -1.30 -1.40 37.80
N ARG A 714 -1.29 -2.24 36.74
CA ARG A 714 -0.63 -3.55 36.75
C ARG A 714 0.88 -3.40 36.95
N PHE A 715 1.53 -2.50 36.20
CA PHE A 715 2.95 -2.20 36.35
C PHE A 715 3.33 -1.83 37.77
N THR A 716 2.56 -0.92 38.41
CA THR A 716 2.73 -0.50 39.79
C THR A 716 2.58 -1.68 40.75
N SER A 717 1.54 -2.51 40.60
CA SER A 717 1.28 -3.69 41.43
C SER A 717 2.39 -4.71 41.32
N ARG A 718 2.91 -4.94 40.09
CA ARG A 718 3.97 -5.93 39.82
C ARG A 718 5.34 -5.48 40.33
N THR A 719 5.65 -4.18 40.20
CA THR A 719 7.00 -3.67 40.45
C THR A 719 7.17 -3.02 41.83
N GLY A 720 6.06 -2.70 42.53
CA GLY A 720 6.07 -1.91 43.75
C GLY A 720 6.46 -0.44 43.57
N GLN A 721 6.49 0.06 42.30
CA GLN A 721 6.75 1.45 41.99
C GLN A 721 5.59 2.34 42.45
N PRO A 722 5.81 3.64 42.70
CA PRO A 722 4.72 4.58 42.98
C PRO A 722 3.72 4.61 41.84
N ALA A 723 2.47 4.90 42.16
CA ALA A 723 1.43 5.10 41.15
C ALA A 723 1.79 6.23 40.18
N ILE A 724 1.66 5.98 38.87
CA ILE A 724 1.93 6.92 37.81
C ILE A 724 0.59 7.40 37.24
N GLU A 725 0.33 8.69 37.31
CA GLU A 725 -0.84 9.29 36.67
C GLU A 725 -0.51 9.69 35.23
N LEU A 726 -1.44 9.43 34.31
CA LEU A 726 -1.30 9.84 32.92
C LEU A 726 -1.58 11.36 32.80
N ALA A 727 -0.53 12.12 32.54
CA ALA A 727 -0.68 13.53 32.18
C ALA A 727 -1.51 13.66 30.88
N PRO A 728 -2.39 14.66 30.76
CA PRO A 728 -3.13 14.89 29.51
C PRO A 728 -2.16 15.19 28.36
N LEU A 729 -2.51 14.73 27.16
CA LEU A 729 -1.82 15.05 25.92
C LEU A 729 -2.66 16.00 25.07
N ASP A 730 -2.02 16.68 24.13
CA ASP A 730 -2.73 17.38 23.06
C ASP A 730 -3.23 16.38 22.02
N ASP A 731 -4.50 16.05 22.09
CA ASP A 731 -5.20 15.12 21.21
C ASP A 731 -6.04 15.84 20.13
N ALA A 732 -5.77 17.11 19.84
CA ALA A 732 -6.56 17.88 18.87
C ALA A 732 -6.61 17.21 17.49
N VAL A 733 -5.47 16.71 17.00
CA VAL A 733 -5.37 16.03 15.69
C VAL A 733 -6.20 14.76 15.64
N GLU A 734 -6.14 13.93 16.68
CA GLU A 734 -6.92 12.69 16.82
C GLU A 734 -8.42 13.00 16.91
N GLN A 735 -8.77 14.04 17.64
CA GLN A 735 -10.16 14.48 17.81
C GLN A 735 -10.74 15.06 16.53
N ASP A 736 -9.98 15.82 15.77
CA ASP A 736 -10.38 16.34 14.46
C ASP A 736 -10.65 15.20 13.47
N ALA A 737 -9.81 14.16 13.49
CA ALA A 737 -10.00 12.96 12.65
C ALA A 737 -11.23 12.15 13.09
N ASN A 738 -11.49 12.03 14.41
CA ASN A 738 -12.69 11.41 14.95
C ASN A 738 -13.94 12.20 14.53
N ASP A 739 -13.95 13.51 14.74
CA ASP A 739 -15.09 14.39 14.42
C ASP A 739 -15.41 14.38 12.91
N ALA A 740 -14.39 14.38 12.06
CA ALA A 740 -14.56 14.26 10.61
C ALA A 740 -15.28 12.95 10.23
N MET A 741 -14.94 11.83 10.89
CA MET A 741 -15.57 10.54 10.63
C MET A 741 -17.01 10.49 11.20
N VAL A 742 -17.24 10.95 12.42
CA VAL A 742 -18.59 11.04 13.03
C VAL A 742 -19.52 11.87 12.13
N LYS A 743 -19.05 13.04 11.66
CA LYS A 743 -19.79 13.90 10.73
C LYS A 743 -20.06 13.19 9.39
N LYS A 744 -19.07 12.50 8.82
CA LYS A 744 -19.20 11.77 7.56
C LYS A 744 -20.28 10.70 7.63
N LEU A 745 -20.41 10.03 8.77
CA LEU A 745 -21.38 8.95 9.01
C LEU A 745 -22.75 9.47 9.54
N GLY A 746 -22.93 10.78 9.64
CA GLY A 746 -24.21 11.40 10.00
C GLY A 746 -24.65 11.13 11.44
N VAL A 747 -23.73 10.80 12.33
CA VAL A 747 -24.05 10.62 13.76
C VAL A 747 -24.08 11.99 14.43
N HIS A 748 -25.23 12.35 14.96
CA HIS A 748 -25.40 13.58 15.74
C HIS A 748 -25.00 13.34 17.20
N ARG A 749 -24.22 14.25 17.75
CA ARG A 749 -23.81 14.25 19.16
C ARG A 749 -24.99 14.59 20.09
#